data_6028b27c53a5122dfc6b9e518c30cca8
#
_entry.id   6028b27c53a5122dfc6b9e518c30cca8
#
_cell.length_a   1.000
_cell.length_b   1.000
_cell.length_c   1.000
_cell.angle_alpha   90.00
_cell.angle_beta   90.00
_cell.angle_gamma   90.00
#
_symmetry.space_group_name_H-M   'P 1'
#
loop_
_entity.id
_entity.type
_entity.pdbx_description
1 polymer ?
#
loop_
_entity_poly.entity_id
_entity_poly.type
_entity_poly.pdbx_seq_one_letter_code
_entity_poly.pdbx_strand_id
1 'polypeptide(L)'
;MSEIPAKATESEDPSGGARTEAAGDAAAAATPDATGGTHLASPGIPDGPPPGDAIWQSSPPGSIYDYIKVASFSIGPDGLVDQWSLRAEQLFGIPARHAVGMDPIEAFIDPDLRAQGQRKMAEILDGREWTGVVPFRVPAPKAPHEGEGECGREGLAEVYVMPTRTEEGEKAAVCIVVDVRTLRSIETDLAASQAIFGQSPFGFVLIDPDLQVRRVNYRFASLFGGSPDDHRGKGVHDYLPRAEAERVTATLRRVLETGDSITDMHVTGFLPGSDERRHWSINLYRVRSGSGRPIGIAWLGTDITARRAAAREAAAARRNLALLNEAGARIGNSLDLETTARELLDVVVPGFCDLATVDLYQGLLAGDETPPGLADGSAELRRVAFASAVSDAPFIGSGPPVSVGAVHHYPFNSPCADALRTARPQFIPAEEGGLVQSTLAVPMVAHDTVVGLVQFARTKGSEPFGDRDRDLAVELAARAAVCIDNARLYRREHERALMLQRSLLPPGDPVASGLDIACRYLPGNSSSDRPSEVGGDWFDVIELPGHRTALVVGDVMGRGLRAAVAMGELRSAVRTLALLDLEPAEVLSALDEIARGLGAPGGVQQATRAARRPREADLSEVYLATCVYAVYDSVTRRCTFANAGHLPPALVEPGEAALMLDVPPGMPLGVGGEPFEEVEVELPEGALLALYTDGLVESRDHPLDEGLQAFVGALTDPSAPLEDVCDHVLNTLDSHHGEDDIALLMARVQGLPANSVGDWTLPREPRSVGRAREHARGQLQSWDLEALVDTTELLVSELVTNALRYGEGEIRLRLLLDRTLVCEVWDSGLVQPRRRRARDTDEGGRGLQLVGLLSAAWGSRRTPRGKTVWFELPLPDGETGLTDPAEALLSLF
;
A
#
# COMPACT_ATOMS: atom_id res chain seq x y z
N MET A 1 21.76 -6.66 -40.61
CA MET A 1 21.89 -5.31 -41.21
C MET A 1 21.50 -4.36 -40.09
N SER A 2 22.50 -3.89 -39.51
CA SER A 2 23.09 -2.53 -39.39
C SER A 2 22.22 -1.68 -38.41
N GLU A 3 22.66 -1.01 -37.42
CA GLU A 3 23.98 -0.72 -36.82
C GLU A 3 23.74 0.10 -35.57
N ILE A 4 24.51 -0.16 -34.55
CA ILE A 4 24.73 0.61 -33.34
C ILE A 4 25.62 1.83 -33.72
N PRO A 5 25.69 2.97 -32.98
CA PRO A 5 26.52 2.98 -31.78
C PRO A 5 26.04 3.89 -30.61
N ALA A 6 26.34 3.47 -29.48
CA ALA A 6 26.99 3.85 -28.23
C ALA A 6 27.94 5.10 -28.23
N LYS A 7 27.90 5.79 -27.08
CA LYS A 7 29.01 6.38 -26.30
C LYS A 7 28.41 7.06 -25.07
N ALA A 8 28.57 6.67 -23.81
CA ALA A 8 29.78 6.53 -22.97
C ALA A 8 30.58 7.84 -22.79
N THR A 9 30.59 8.30 -21.55
CA THR A 9 31.76 8.67 -20.68
C THR A 9 31.20 9.27 -19.43
N GLU A 10 31.38 8.64 -18.24
CA GLU A 10 32.53 8.82 -17.33
C GLU A 10 32.53 10.22 -16.73
N SER A 11 32.62 10.48 -15.48
CA SER A 11 33.17 9.96 -14.24
C SER A 11 33.10 11.15 -13.29
N GLU A 12 32.97 11.11 -12.08
CA GLU A 12 33.84 10.78 -10.95
C GLU A 12 33.15 11.16 -9.64
N ASP A 13 33.14 10.24 -8.74
CA ASP A 13 33.10 10.45 -7.30
C ASP A 13 34.53 10.87 -6.83
N PRO A 14 34.75 11.60 -5.77
CA PRO A 14 34.88 10.92 -4.51
C PRO A 14 34.52 11.68 -3.23
N SER A 15 34.03 10.91 -2.30
CA SER A 15 34.45 10.78 -0.90
C SER A 15 34.42 11.93 0.10
N GLY A 16 33.83 11.64 1.20
CA GLY A 16 34.38 11.76 2.54
C GLY A 16 33.61 12.78 3.37
N GLY A 17 32.99 12.41 4.35
CA GLY A 17 33.38 11.86 5.59
C GLY A 17 32.75 12.64 6.75
N ALA A 18 32.08 11.92 7.56
CA ALA A 18 32.04 11.95 9.01
C ALA A 18 31.36 13.10 9.78
N ARG A 19 30.28 12.74 10.48
CA ARG A 19 30.11 12.82 11.97
C ARG A 19 30.40 14.14 12.63
N THR A 20 29.50 14.66 13.43
CA THR A 20 29.01 14.29 14.76
C THR A 20 28.04 15.34 15.26
N GLU A 21 26.93 14.92 15.81
CA GLU A 21 26.46 15.05 17.17
C GLU A 21 26.53 16.41 17.89
N ALA A 22 25.40 16.70 18.45
CA ALA A 22 25.08 17.09 19.80
C ALA A 22 24.82 18.57 20.08
N ALA A 23 23.60 18.79 20.42
CA ALA A 23 23.11 19.27 21.72
C ALA A 23 23.71 20.58 22.27
N GLY A 24 22.82 21.39 22.74
CA GLY A 24 23.04 22.10 23.97
C GLY A 24 22.84 23.59 23.94
N ASP A 25 21.75 23.95 24.53
CA ASP A 25 21.55 24.98 25.54
C ASP A 25 22.16 26.36 25.40
N ALA A 26 21.26 27.28 25.50
CA ALA A 26 21.13 28.34 26.51
C ALA A 26 22.15 29.45 26.59
N ALA A 27 21.57 30.58 26.85
CA ALA A 27 22.08 31.75 27.60
C ALA A 27 22.64 32.88 26.75
N ALA A 28 21.87 33.92 26.68
CA ALA A 28 21.94 35.12 27.53
C ALA A 28 23.19 35.99 27.34
N ALA A 29 22.89 37.27 27.18
CA ALA A 29 23.59 38.44 27.56
C ALA A 29 24.75 38.93 26.68
N ALA A 30 24.61 40.07 26.09
CA ALA A 30 25.27 41.28 26.56
C ALA A 30 25.11 42.42 25.56
N THR A 31 24.52 43.46 26.01
CA THR A 31 24.69 44.84 25.51
C THR A 31 26.15 45.25 25.58
N PRO A 32 26.58 46.18 24.74
CA PRO A 32 27.22 47.32 25.33
C PRO A 32 26.57 48.66 24.94
N ASP A 33 26.37 49.46 25.97
CA ASP A 33 26.21 50.92 25.96
C ASP A 33 27.30 51.61 25.12
N ALA A 34 26.89 52.64 24.39
CA ALA A 34 27.69 53.82 24.16
C ALA A 34 26.73 55.01 23.87
N THR A 35 26.37 55.64 24.93
CA THR A 35 26.33 57.10 25.15
C THR A 35 26.57 58.01 23.92
N GLY A 36 25.64 58.84 23.68
CA GLY A 36 25.77 60.05 22.81
C GLY A 36 24.45 60.75 22.71
N GLY A 37 24.02 61.34 23.78
CA GLY A 37 22.79 62.14 23.81
C GLY A 37 22.96 63.45 23.01
N THR A 38 21.94 63.73 22.27
CA THR A 38 21.48 65.12 22.09
C THR A 38 19.95 65.10 22.07
N HIS A 39 19.38 65.41 23.19
CA HIS A 39 18.04 65.89 23.34
C HIS A 39 17.84 67.10 22.41
N LEU A 40 17.12 66.90 21.30
CA LEU A 40 16.45 68.00 20.65
C LEU A 40 15.01 68.00 21.18
N ALA A 41 14.81 68.89 22.10
CA ALA A 41 13.53 69.27 22.66
C ALA A 41 12.55 69.63 21.52
N SER A 42 11.35 69.05 21.59
CA SER A 42 10.19 69.52 20.84
C SER A 42 9.97 70.98 21.17
N PRO A 43 9.90 71.89 20.17
CA PRO A 43 9.44 73.24 20.44
C PRO A 43 7.98 73.18 20.78
N GLY A 44 7.65 73.54 21.99
CA GLY A 44 6.29 73.83 22.42
C GLY A 44 5.62 74.81 21.50
N ILE A 45 4.39 74.57 21.18
CA ILE A 45 3.48 75.47 20.45
C ILE A 45 3.27 76.70 21.38
N PRO A 46 3.61 77.91 20.97
CA PRO A 46 3.22 79.12 21.74
C PRO A 46 1.75 79.35 21.51
N ASP A 47 0.97 79.38 22.57
CA ASP A 47 -0.38 79.91 22.61
C ASP A 47 -0.35 81.44 22.37
N GLY A 48 -1.01 81.80 21.30
CA GLY A 48 -1.35 83.23 21.00
C GLY A 48 -0.63 83.81 19.79
N PRO A 49 -1.35 84.69 18.99
CA PRO A 49 -0.75 85.33 17.83
C PRO A 49 0.28 86.40 18.30
N PRO A 50 1.52 86.42 17.74
CA PRO A 50 2.44 87.47 17.97
C PRO A 50 1.92 88.77 17.34
N PRO A 51 2.08 89.93 17.99
CA PRO A 51 1.63 91.19 17.44
C PRO A 51 2.54 91.64 16.27
N GLY A 52 1.97 91.84 15.12
CA GLY A 52 2.50 92.79 14.16
C GLY A 52 3.18 92.29 12.89
N ASP A 53 3.72 91.05 12.83
CA ASP A 53 4.50 90.67 11.65
C ASP A 53 3.93 89.41 10.93
N ALA A 54 2.70 88.98 11.22
CA ALA A 54 2.11 87.78 10.66
C ALA A 54 1.69 87.85 9.17
N ILE A 55 1.81 89.02 8.56
CA ILE A 55 1.36 89.18 7.18
C ILE A 55 2.40 88.81 6.12
N TRP A 56 3.69 88.65 6.51
CA TRP A 56 4.81 88.42 5.60
C TRP A 56 5.58 87.16 5.80
N GLN A 57 4.91 86.13 6.35
CA GLN A 57 5.55 84.82 6.42
C GLN A 57 5.59 84.16 5.03
N SER A 58 6.82 83.69 4.65
CA SER A 58 6.99 82.91 3.44
C SER A 58 6.19 81.59 3.56
N SER A 59 5.57 81.14 2.47
CA SER A 59 4.90 79.87 2.42
C SER A 59 5.86 78.75 2.93
N PRO A 60 5.38 77.84 3.78
CA PRO A 60 6.20 76.76 4.28
C PRO A 60 6.74 75.93 3.11
N PRO A 61 7.97 75.41 3.22
CA PRO A 61 8.55 74.49 2.20
C PRO A 61 7.63 73.36 1.90
N GLY A 62 7.43 73.07 0.61
CA GLY A 62 6.50 72.01 0.14
C GLY A 62 5.04 72.48 -0.02
N SER A 63 4.81 73.77 0.04
CA SER A 63 3.50 74.33 -0.35
C SER A 63 3.26 74.16 -1.87
N ILE A 64 1.98 74.24 -2.31
CA ILE A 64 1.62 74.09 -3.71
C ILE A 64 2.37 75.11 -4.57
N TYR A 65 2.72 76.29 -3.99
CA TYR A 65 3.49 77.30 -4.65
C TYR A 65 4.93 76.97 -4.96
N ASP A 66 5.50 76.04 -4.22
CA ASP A 66 6.83 75.48 -4.51
C ASP A 66 6.82 74.54 -5.71
N TYR A 67 5.68 73.91 -5.95
CA TYR A 67 5.50 73.00 -7.10
C TYR A 67 5.18 73.77 -8.37
N ILE A 68 4.35 74.88 -8.26
CA ILE A 68 3.97 75.68 -9.37
C ILE A 68 5.03 76.81 -9.60
N LYS A 69 6.21 76.58 -9.83
CA LYS A 69 7.32 77.54 -10.04
C LYS A 69 6.93 78.75 -10.86
N VAL A 70 6.14 79.69 -10.28
CA VAL A 70 5.66 80.87 -10.92
C VAL A 70 6.77 81.93 -10.99
N ALA A 71 7.20 82.27 -12.15
CA ALA A 71 8.13 83.37 -12.41
C ALA A 71 7.33 84.67 -12.67
N SER A 72 7.86 85.72 -12.14
CA SER A 72 7.24 87.04 -12.40
C SER A 72 8.30 88.09 -12.73
N PHE A 73 7.94 89.03 -13.60
CA PHE A 73 8.76 90.16 -13.89
C PHE A 73 7.85 91.31 -14.32
N SER A 74 8.33 92.57 -14.19
CA SER A 74 7.60 93.75 -14.66
C SER A 74 8.33 94.34 -15.84
N ILE A 75 7.52 95.07 -16.65
CA ILE A 75 7.95 95.80 -17.85
C ILE A 75 7.58 97.24 -17.65
N GLY A 76 8.60 98.08 -17.76
CA GLY A 76 8.47 99.49 -17.60
C GLY A 76 7.78 100.26 -18.81
N PRO A 77 7.57 101.57 -18.70
CA PRO A 77 6.96 102.33 -19.75
C PRO A 77 7.74 102.37 -21.08
N ASP A 78 9.04 102.19 -21.01
CA ASP A 78 9.99 102.05 -22.12
C ASP A 78 9.93 100.71 -22.82
N GLY A 79 9.11 99.76 -22.30
CA GLY A 79 8.99 98.39 -22.83
C GLY A 79 10.11 97.49 -22.37
N LEU A 80 10.98 97.92 -21.49
CA LEU A 80 12.10 97.10 -20.95
C LEU A 80 11.76 96.44 -19.60
N VAL A 81 12.42 95.35 -19.26
CA VAL A 81 12.25 94.70 -17.96
C VAL A 81 12.72 95.60 -16.83
N ASP A 82 11.81 95.94 -15.91
CA ASP A 82 12.06 96.80 -14.76
C ASP A 82 12.37 95.98 -13.48
N GLN A 83 11.62 94.91 -13.23
CA GLN A 83 11.86 94.02 -12.10
C GLN A 83 11.93 92.57 -12.57
N TRP A 84 12.73 91.74 -11.89
CA TRP A 84 12.98 90.30 -12.22
C TRP A 84 12.98 89.47 -10.98
N SER A 85 12.04 88.59 -10.85
CA SER A 85 11.95 87.72 -9.68
C SER A 85 13.03 86.62 -9.69
N LEU A 86 13.39 86.09 -8.54
CA LEU A 86 14.30 84.99 -8.40
C LEU A 86 13.82 83.74 -9.17
N ARG A 87 12.52 83.53 -9.24
CA ARG A 87 11.90 82.44 -10.03
C ARG A 87 12.02 82.69 -11.54
N ALA A 88 11.97 83.94 -11.99
CA ALA A 88 12.28 84.25 -13.36
C ALA A 88 13.77 83.99 -13.69
N GLU A 89 14.66 84.31 -12.76
CA GLU A 89 16.08 83.96 -12.86
C GLU A 89 16.24 82.49 -13.01
N GLN A 90 15.57 81.62 -12.16
CA GLN A 90 15.60 80.13 -12.25
C GLN A 90 14.96 79.62 -13.55
N LEU A 91 13.87 80.20 -14.02
CA LEU A 91 13.18 79.77 -15.23
C LEU A 91 14.00 80.03 -16.48
N PHE A 92 14.44 81.28 -16.60
CA PHE A 92 15.16 81.73 -17.79
C PHE A 92 16.68 81.66 -17.71
N GLY A 93 17.28 81.27 -16.51
CA GLY A 93 18.69 81.15 -16.30
C GLY A 93 19.45 82.52 -16.45
N ILE A 94 18.77 83.66 -16.39
CA ILE A 94 19.38 84.95 -16.49
C ILE A 94 19.29 85.72 -15.15
N PRO A 95 20.44 86.06 -14.54
CA PRO A 95 20.46 86.83 -13.29
C PRO A 95 19.73 88.17 -13.43
N ALA A 96 19.05 88.62 -12.35
CA ALA A 96 18.29 89.86 -12.34
C ALA A 96 19.11 91.07 -12.85
N ARG A 97 20.39 91.17 -12.45
CA ARG A 97 21.32 92.23 -12.88
C ARG A 97 21.54 92.29 -14.40
N HIS A 98 21.27 91.23 -15.13
CA HIS A 98 21.39 91.22 -16.59
C HIS A 98 20.01 91.20 -17.30
N ALA A 99 18.96 90.87 -16.59
CA ALA A 99 17.61 90.90 -17.13
C ALA A 99 16.95 92.24 -17.09
N VAL A 100 17.20 93.07 -16.05
CA VAL A 100 16.69 94.45 -15.94
C VAL A 100 17.31 95.31 -17.04
N GLY A 101 16.47 96.00 -17.73
CA GLY A 101 16.84 96.79 -18.89
C GLY A 101 16.87 96.08 -20.24
N MET A 102 16.57 94.75 -20.25
CA MET A 102 16.41 94.02 -21.52
C MET A 102 15.00 94.15 -22.11
N ASP A 103 14.90 94.16 -23.41
CA ASP A 103 13.60 94.02 -24.10
C ASP A 103 13.24 92.52 -24.04
N PRO A 104 12.16 92.11 -23.33
CA PRO A 104 11.75 90.75 -23.16
C PRO A 104 11.36 90.02 -24.45
N ILE A 105 10.87 90.82 -25.44
CA ILE A 105 10.50 90.30 -26.76
C ILE A 105 11.73 89.98 -27.57
N GLU A 106 12.75 90.86 -27.54
CA GLU A 106 14.00 90.56 -28.23
C GLU A 106 14.81 89.47 -27.56
N ALA A 107 14.74 89.44 -26.23
CA ALA A 107 15.55 88.45 -25.41
C ALA A 107 15.05 87.02 -25.43
N PHE A 108 13.71 86.84 -25.37
CA PHE A 108 13.10 85.53 -25.11
C PHE A 108 12.23 85.02 -26.26
N ILE A 109 11.75 85.92 -27.16
CA ILE A 109 10.86 85.44 -28.20
C ILE A 109 11.61 85.14 -29.49
N ASP A 110 11.22 84.02 -30.11
CA ASP A 110 11.77 83.61 -31.40
C ASP A 110 11.72 84.77 -32.42
N PRO A 111 12.77 85.01 -33.21
CA PRO A 111 12.81 86.12 -34.19
C PRO A 111 11.58 86.20 -35.08
N ASP A 112 11.05 85.06 -35.49
CA ASP A 112 9.87 85.03 -36.39
C ASP A 112 8.59 85.55 -35.74
N LEU A 113 8.50 85.47 -34.38
CA LEU A 113 7.36 85.88 -33.60
C LEU A 113 7.51 87.28 -32.97
N ARG A 114 8.70 87.90 -33.03
CA ARG A 114 8.98 89.21 -32.39
C ARG A 114 8.06 90.29 -32.83
N ALA A 115 7.78 90.38 -34.11
CA ALA A 115 6.86 91.37 -34.64
C ALA A 115 5.42 91.25 -34.09
N GLN A 116 4.97 90.04 -33.82
CA GLN A 116 3.73 89.71 -33.18
C GLN A 116 3.76 90.09 -31.69
N GLY A 117 4.86 89.71 -31.04
CA GLY A 117 5.15 89.98 -29.61
C GLY A 117 5.13 91.52 -29.35
N GLN A 118 5.81 92.34 -30.19
CA GLN A 118 5.85 93.77 -30.06
C GLN A 118 4.44 94.38 -30.21
N ARG A 119 3.66 93.88 -31.16
CA ARG A 119 2.27 94.35 -31.32
C ARG A 119 1.41 94.07 -30.10
N LYS A 120 1.57 92.87 -29.57
CA LYS A 120 0.87 92.42 -28.34
C LYS A 120 1.28 93.27 -27.13
N MET A 121 2.56 93.49 -26.98
CA MET A 121 3.11 94.32 -25.89
C MET A 121 2.52 95.71 -25.96
N ALA A 122 2.43 96.41 -27.15
CA ALA A 122 1.81 97.69 -27.32
C ALA A 122 0.32 97.65 -26.91
N GLU A 123 -0.45 96.59 -27.28
CA GLU A 123 -1.85 96.44 -26.86
C GLU A 123 -1.98 96.33 -25.33
N ILE A 124 -1.02 95.58 -24.66
CA ILE A 124 -1.00 95.42 -23.22
C ILE A 124 -0.72 96.74 -22.52
N LEU A 125 0.28 97.54 -22.98
CA LEU A 125 0.59 98.82 -22.44
C LEU A 125 -0.53 99.79 -22.67
N ASP A 126 -1.41 99.51 -23.67
CA ASP A 126 -2.67 100.27 -23.86
C ASP A 126 -3.81 99.86 -22.92
N GLY A 127 -3.54 98.93 -21.97
CA GLY A 127 -4.50 98.58 -20.93
C GLY A 127 -5.29 97.34 -21.19
N ARG A 128 -4.87 96.44 -22.10
CA ARG A 128 -5.51 95.17 -22.38
C ARG A 128 -4.71 94.01 -21.67
N GLU A 129 -5.41 93.25 -20.87
CA GLU A 129 -4.81 91.94 -20.32
C GLU A 129 -4.58 90.92 -21.44
N TRP A 130 -3.54 90.17 -21.31
CA TRP A 130 -3.27 89.08 -22.26
C TRP A 130 -2.80 87.84 -21.58
N THR A 131 -3.26 86.70 -22.03
CA THR A 131 -2.79 85.39 -21.62
C THR A 131 -2.57 84.54 -22.85
N GLY A 132 -1.55 83.69 -22.81
CA GLY A 132 -1.25 82.77 -23.89
C GLY A 132 0.02 81.96 -23.66
N VAL A 133 0.17 80.95 -24.49
CA VAL A 133 1.39 80.13 -24.48
C VAL A 133 2.38 80.70 -25.49
N VAL A 134 3.57 81.00 -25.02
CA VAL A 134 4.64 81.58 -25.82
C VAL A 134 5.87 80.63 -25.82
N PRO A 135 6.40 80.32 -27.01
CA PRO A 135 7.69 79.63 -27.06
C PRO A 135 8.79 80.63 -26.68
N PHE A 136 9.65 80.27 -25.80
CA PHE A 136 10.81 81.02 -25.40
C PHE A 136 12.12 80.33 -25.66
N ARG A 137 13.17 81.17 -26.03
CA ARG A 137 14.54 80.65 -26.21
C ARG A 137 15.48 81.55 -25.37
N VAL A 138 16.24 80.90 -24.51
CA VAL A 138 17.26 81.65 -23.76
C VAL A 138 18.60 81.39 -24.43
N PRO A 139 19.33 82.40 -24.87
CA PRO A 139 20.67 82.24 -25.44
C PRO A 139 21.60 81.59 -24.42
N ALA A 140 22.45 80.70 -24.86
CA ALA A 140 23.52 80.11 -24.00
C ALA A 140 24.47 81.27 -23.63
N PRO A 141 24.96 81.28 -22.33
CA PRO A 141 25.98 82.32 -21.98
C PRO A 141 27.23 82.05 -22.83
N LYS A 142 27.73 83.15 -23.53
CA LYS A 142 28.97 83.09 -24.31
C LYS A 142 30.15 82.67 -23.38
N ALA A 143 30.59 81.42 -23.42
CA ALA A 143 31.87 80.99 -22.83
C ALA A 143 33.00 81.62 -23.70
N PRO A 144 34.07 82.16 -23.04
CA PRO A 144 35.17 82.69 -23.81
C PRO A 144 36.19 81.57 -24.22
N HIS A 145 35.80 80.62 -24.96
CA HIS A 145 36.63 79.74 -25.79
C HIS A 145 35.84 78.52 -26.24
N GLU A 146 35.89 78.28 -27.56
CA GLU A 146 35.50 77.11 -28.33
C GLU A 146 34.06 77.06 -28.89
N GLY A 147 34.04 76.95 -30.13
CA GLY A 147 33.34 76.48 -31.26
C GLY A 147 31.90 75.93 -31.04
N GLU A 148 31.08 76.42 -31.94
CA GLU A 148 29.81 75.83 -32.44
C GLU A 148 29.00 74.88 -31.53
N GLY A 149 27.84 75.44 -31.06
CA GLY A 149 26.67 74.57 -31.00
C GLY A 149 26.10 74.19 -29.64
N GLU A 150 26.17 74.97 -28.60
CA GLU A 150 25.24 74.79 -27.48
C GLU A 150 23.94 75.53 -27.68
N CYS A 151 22.89 74.75 -28.04
CA CYS A 151 21.55 75.24 -28.17
C CYS A 151 21.07 75.81 -26.82
N GLY A 152 20.73 77.08 -26.79
CA GLY A 152 20.14 77.70 -25.59
C GLY A 152 18.90 76.94 -25.12
N ARG A 153 18.50 77.15 -23.90
CA ARG A 153 17.32 76.56 -23.32
C ARG A 153 16.05 77.07 -24.07
N GLU A 154 15.34 76.09 -24.68
CA GLU A 154 14.03 76.36 -25.38
C GLU A 154 12.92 75.73 -24.49
N GLY A 155 11.76 76.42 -24.49
CA GLY A 155 10.62 75.96 -23.72
C GLY A 155 9.32 76.63 -24.19
N LEU A 156 8.25 76.17 -23.64
CA LEU A 156 6.95 76.82 -23.73
C LEU A 156 6.58 77.35 -22.36
N ALA A 157 6.20 78.61 -22.31
CA ALA A 157 5.74 79.28 -21.10
C ALA A 157 4.30 79.73 -21.29
N GLU A 158 3.45 79.51 -20.33
CA GLU A 158 2.18 80.16 -20.21
C GLU A 158 2.41 81.47 -19.52
N VAL A 159 2.09 82.53 -20.19
CA VAL A 159 2.37 83.84 -19.75
C VAL A 159 1.04 84.62 -19.58
N TYR A 160 0.89 85.14 -18.41
CA TYR A 160 -0.23 86.07 -18.11
C TYR A 160 0.36 87.44 -17.89
N VAL A 161 -0.10 88.38 -18.67
CA VAL A 161 0.40 89.82 -18.64
C VAL A 161 -0.74 90.76 -18.26
N MET A 162 -0.53 91.45 -17.18
CA MET A 162 -1.50 92.47 -16.66
C MET A 162 -0.92 93.87 -16.82
N PRO A 163 -1.70 94.78 -17.48
CA PRO A 163 -1.32 96.18 -17.50
C PRO A 163 -1.38 96.78 -16.10
N THR A 164 -0.37 97.54 -15.78
CA THR A 164 -0.31 98.31 -14.53
C THR A 164 0.17 99.72 -14.80
N ARG A 165 0.29 100.53 -13.71
CA ARG A 165 0.86 101.88 -13.80
C ARG A 165 1.99 102.00 -12.78
N THR A 166 3.02 102.71 -13.13
CA THR A 166 4.06 103.06 -12.19
C THR A 166 3.54 104.12 -11.17
N GLU A 167 4.30 104.39 -10.12
CA GLU A 167 3.95 105.34 -9.09
C GLU A 167 3.79 106.78 -9.73
N GLU A 168 4.43 107.05 -10.83
CA GLU A 168 4.37 108.28 -11.57
C GLU A 168 3.18 108.34 -12.58
N GLY A 169 2.36 107.22 -12.65
CA GLY A 169 1.16 107.14 -13.50
C GLY A 169 1.44 106.65 -14.91
N GLU A 170 2.66 106.38 -15.28
CA GLU A 170 3.01 105.93 -16.62
C GLU A 170 2.59 104.39 -16.80
N LYS A 171 2.43 103.98 -18.08
CA LYS A 171 1.96 102.65 -18.46
C LYS A 171 3.07 101.61 -18.24
N ALA A 172 2.79 100.50 -17.52
CA ALA A 172 3.68 99.38 -17.23
C ALA A 172 2.91 98.07 -17.33
N ALA A 173 3.60 96.90 -17.24
CA ALA A 173 2.94 95.58 -17.21
C ALA A 173 3.64 94.68 -16.26
N VAL A 174 2.87 93.71 -15.62
CA VAL A 174 3.39 92.66 -14.81
C VAL A 174 3.14 91.33 -15.55
N CYS A 175 4.22 90.57 -15.73
CA CYS A 175 4.20 89.31 -16.39
C CYS A 175 4.29 88.23 -15.36
N ILE A 176 3.37 87.33 -15.37
CA ILE A 176 3.41 86.03 -14.60
C ILE A 176 3.64 84.92 -15.61
N VAL A 177 4.69 84.07 -15.35
CA VAL A 177 5.15 83.09 -16.31
C VAL A 177 5.29 81.74 -15.62
N VAL A 178 4.74 80.71 -16.25
CA VAL A 178 4.82 79.34 -15.76
C VAL A 178 5.33 78.44 -16.89
N ASP A 179 6.30 77.52 -16.62
CA ASP A 179 6.74 76.59 -17.62
C ASP A 179 5.60 75.56 -17.86
N VAL A 180 5.18 75.38 -19.11
CA VAL A 180 4.09 74.50 -19.55
C VAL A 180 4.41 73.01 -19.17
N ARG A 181 5.71 72.63 -19.12
CA ARG A 181 6.10 71.30 -18.71
C ARG A 181 5.75 71.00 -17.21
N THR A 182 5.89 72.08 -16.38
CA THR A 182 5.51 71.96 -14.95
C THR A 182 4.01 71.77 -14.79
N LEU A 183 3.21 72.57 -15.56
CA LEU A 183 1.75 72.48 -15.56
C LEU A 183 1.29 71.12 -16.07
N ARG A 184 1.86 70.58 -17.16
CA ARG A 184 1.54 69.23 -17.69
C ARG A 184 1.90 68.12 -16.74
N SER A 185 3.04 68.24 -16.01
CA SER A 185 3.40 67.28 -14.99
C SER A 185 2.35 67.26 -13.88
N ILE A 186 1.90 68.45 -13.40
CA ILE A 186 0.88 68.55 -12.36
C ILE A 186 -0.45 67.94 -12.84
N GLU A 187 -0.85 68.30 -14.06
CA GLU A 187 -2.05 67.68 -14.66
C GLU A 187 -1.98 66.20 -14.80
N THR A 188 -0.84 65.69 -15.26
CA THR A 188 -0.61 64.24 -15.40
C THR A 188 -0.63 63.54 -14.04
N ASP A 189 0.04 64.07 -13.03
CA ASP A 189 0.06 63.54 -11.68
C ASP A 189 -1.32 63.56 -11.02
N LEU A 190 -2.07 64.64 -11.25
CA LEU A 190 -3.44 64.77 -10.77
C LEU A 190 -4.38 63.77 -11.48
N ALA A 191 -4.29 63.70 -12.82
CA ALA A 191 -5.07 62.75 -13.62
C ALA A 191 -4.74 61.29 -13.24
N ALA A 192 -3.45 60.97 -13.08
CA ALA A 192 -3.01 59.63 -12.62
C ALA A 192 -3.53 59.35 -11.21
N SER A 193 -3.43 60.27 -10.28
CA SER A 193 -3.98 60.10 -8.93
C SER A 193 -5.50 59.93 -8.93
N GLN A 194 -6.22 60.66 -9.78
CA GLN A 194 -7.66 60.52 -9.94
C GLN A 194 -8.04 59.17 -10.57
N ALA A 195 -7.29 58.73 -11.58
CA ALA A 195 -7.51 57.44 -12.20
C ALA A 195 -7.25 56.26 -11.19
N ILE A 196 -6.15 56.33 -10.47
CA ILE A 196 -5.82 55.34 -9.43
C ILE A 196 -6.91 55.30 -8.36
N PHE A 197 -7.35 56.45 -7.88
CA PHE A 197 -8.39 56.54 -6.87
C PHE A 197 -9.74 56.02 -7.39
N GLY A 198 -10.15 56.48 -8.59
CA GLY A 198 -11.47 56.19 -9.15
C GLY A 198 -11.63 54.79 -9.71
N GLN A 199 -10.60 54.29 -10.41
CA GLN A 199 -10.64 53.01 -11.13
C GLN A 199 -10.02 51.83 -10.35
N SER A 200 -9.50 52.10 -9.15
CA SER A 200 -8.91 51.04 -8.29
C SER A 200 -9.90 49.89 -8.02
N PRO A 201 -9.51 48.65 -8.13
CA PRO A 201 -10.30 47.49 -7.70
C PRO A 201 -10.47 47.44 -6.18
N PHE A 202 -9.70 48.24 -5.45
CA PHE A 202 -9.76 48.36 -4.00
C PHE A 202 -10.76 49.41 -3.57
N GLY A 203 -11.48 49.16 -2.47
CA GLY A 203 -12.26 50.23 -1.82
C GLY A 203 -11.32 51.21 -1.14
N PHE A 204 -11.28 52.43 -1.64
CA PHE A 204 -10.47 53.51 -1.10
C PHE A 204 -11.33 54.43 -0.22
N VAL A 205 -10.84 54.75 0.98
CA VAL A 205 -11.46 55.73 1.89
C VAL A 205 -10.36 56.63 2.41
N LEU A 206 -10.59 57.94 2.29
CA LEU A 206 -9.79 58.95 2.95
C LEU A 206 -10.52 59.41 4.20
N ILE A 207 -9.91 59.24 5.35
CA ILE A 207 -10.43 59.56 6.68
C ILE A 207 -9.66 60.75 7.19
N ASP A 208 -10.35 61.75 7.76
CA ASP A 208 -9.75 62.93 8.34
C ASP A 208 -9.16 62.67 9.75
N PRO A 209 -8.46 63.66 10.37
CA PRO A 209 -7.94 63.49 11.72
C PRO A 209 -8.98 63.28 12.81
N ASP A 210 -10.25 63.71 12.54
CA ASP A 210 -11.38 63.51 13.44
C ASP A 210 -12.06 62.13 13.25
N LEU A 211 -11.42 61.26 12.44
CA LEU A 211 -11.86 59.89 12.06
C LEU A 211 -13.16 59.84 11.29
N GLN A 212 -13.49 60.95 10.57
CA GLN A 212 -14.62 61.03 9.67
C GLN A 212 -14.21 60.76 8.22
N VAL A 213 -15.06 60.10 7.47
CA VAL A 213 -14.86 59.85 6.05
C VAL A 213 -14.91 61.15 5.29
N ARG A 214 -13.80 61.54 4.66
CA ARG A 214 -13.68 62.71 3.84
C ARG A 214 -13.99 62.42 2.38
N ARG A 215 -13.54 61.30 1.87
CA ARG A 215 -13.73 60.93 0.47
C ARG A 215 -13.66 59.40 0.33
N VAL A 216 -14.49 58.84 -0.54
CA VAL A 216 -14.42 57.44 -0.95
C VAL A 216 -14.37 57.34 -2.47
N ASN A 217 -13.85 56.20 -2.98
CA ASN A 217 -13.94 55.92 -4.41
C ASN A 217 -15.24 55.20 -4.78
N TYR A 218 -15.51 55.09 -6.08
CA TYR A 218 -16.70 54.38 -6.57
C TYR A 218 -16.76 52.93 -6.15
N ARG A 219 -15.61 52.27 -6.04
CA ARG A 219 -15.56 50.88 -5.60
C ARG A 219 -16.06 50.67 -4.16
N PHE A 220 -15.66 51.55 -3.26
CA PHE A 220 -16.16 51.52 -1.87
C PHE A 220 -17.67 51.83 -1.84
N ALA A 221 -18.08 52.88 -2.52
CA ALA A 221 -19.49 53.29 -2.61
C ALA A 221 -20.37 52.19 -3.20
N SER A 222 -19.91 51.47 -4.23
CA SER A 222 -20.66 50.39 -4.83
C SER A 222 -20.87 49.20 -3.89
N LEU A 223 -19.95 48.96 -2.94
CA LEU A 223 -20.07 47.90 -1.96
C LEU A 223 -21.03 48.24 -0.82
N PHE A 224 -20.96 49.50 -0.32
CA PHE A 224 -21.73 49.92 0.82
C PHE A 224 -23.00 50.71 0.45
N GLY A 225 -23.28 50.90 -0.84
CA GLY A 225 -24.45 51.57 -1.38
C GLY A 225 -24.33 53.08 -1.40
N GLY A 226 -25.02 53.77 -2.33
CA GLY A 226 -25.02 55.21 -2.49
C GLY A 226 -23.91 55.73 -3.41
N SER A 227 -23.85 57.07 -3.50
CA SER A 227 -22.80 57.80 -4.22
C SER A 227 -21.59 58.05 -3.30
N PRO A 228 -20.40 58.33 -3.84
CA PRO A 228 -19.23 58.66 -3.02
C PRO A 228 -19.48 59.83 -2.03
N ASP A 229 -20.33 60.79 -2.38
CA ASP A 229 -20.64 61.92 -1.51
C ASP A 229 -21.54 61.56 -0.32
N ASP A 230 -22.37 60.53 -0.43
CA ASP A 230 -23.24 60.04 0.65
C ASP A 230 -22.47 59.45 1.83
N HIS A 231 -21.19 59.18 1.66
CA HIS A 231 -20.30 58.63 2.67
C HIS A 231 -19.53 59.71 3.44
N ARG A 232 -19.57 60.96 2.99
CA ARG A 232 -18.85 62.06 3.66
C ARG A 232 -19.37 62.31 5.06
N GLY A 233 -18.50 62.40 6.05
CA GLY A 233 -18.83 62.68 7.45
C GLY A 233 -19.28 61.44 8.23
N LYS A 234 -19.38 60.26 7.59
CA LYS A 234 -19.66 58.99 8.29
C LYS A 234 -18.42 58.49 9.04
N GLY A 235 -18.65 57.79 10.15
CA GLY A 235 -17.57 57.12 10.91
C GLY A 235 -17.49 55.64 10.65
N VAL A 236 -16.50 54.98 11.24
CA VAL A 236 -16.27 53.53 11.10
C VAL A 236 -17.47 52.72 11.65
N HIS A 237 -18.16 53.26 12.63
CA HIS A 237 -19.33 52.62 13.24
C HIS A 237 -20.55 52.50 12.31
N ASP A 238 -20.57 53.30 11.20
CA ASP A 238 -21.63 53.22 10.20
C ASP A 238 -21.48 52.04 9.24
N TYR A 239 -20.29 51.39 9.24
CA TYR A 239 -19.94 50.32 8.30
C TYR A 239 -19.66 48.98 8.97
N LEU A 240 -19.25 48.97 10.24
CA LEU A 240 -18.81 47.76 10.93
C LEU A 240 -19.61 47.52 12.22
N PRO A 241 -19.78 46.27 12.60
CA PRO A 241 -20.32 45.89 13.92
C PRO A 241 -19.54 46.58 15.04
N ARG A 242 -20.21 46.89 16.13
CA ARG A 242 -19.67 47.70 17.24
C ARG A 242 -18.29 47.25 17.72
N ALA A 243 -18.10 45.94 17.99
CA ALA A 243 -16.81 45.45 18.47
C ALA A 243 -15.68 45.60 17.46
N GLU A 244 -15.96 45.36 16.17
CA GLU A 244 -14.99 45.56 15.08
C GLU A 244 -14.71 47.05 14.86
N ALA A 245 -15.75 47.89 14.92
CA ALA A 245 -15.61 49.33 14.76
C ALA A 245 -14.76 49.96 15.87
N GLU A 246 -14.93 49.53 17.13
CA GLU A 246 -14.10 49.97 18.26
C GLU A 246 -12.62 49.57 18.06
N ARG A 247 -12.35 48.33 17.60
CA ARG A 247 -11.01 47.81 17.30
C ARG A 247 -10.34 48.57 16.16
N VAL A 248 -11.08 48.84 15.08
CA VAL A 248 -10.58 49.62 13.91
C VAL A 248 -10.34 51.07 14.30
N THR A 249 -11.23 51.69 15.07
CA THR A 249 -11.09 53.08 15.55
C THR A 249 -9.83 53.26 16.41
N ALA A 250 -9.58 52.32 17.35
CA ALA A 250 -8.34 52.34 18.15
C ALA A 250 -7.09 52.23 17.26
N THR A 251 -7.15 51.38 16.21
CA THR A 251 -6.05 51.25 15.25
C THR A 251 -5.82 52.50 14.42
N LEU A 252 -6.90 53.18 13.95
CA LEU A 252 -6.82 54.44 13.21
C LEU A 252 -6.15 55.54 14.05
N ARG A 253 -6.51 55.66 15.34
CA ARG A 253 -5.85 56.63 16.27
C ARG A 253 -4.37 56.36 16.37
N ARG A 254 -3.98 55.09 16.57
CA ARG A 254 -2.56 54.74 16.63
C ARG A 254 -1.82 55.10 15.34
N VAL A 255 -2.39 54.81 14.15
CA VAL A 255 -1.76 55.15 12.86
C VAL A 255 -1.60 56.69 12.70
N LEU A 256 -2.59 57.49 13.17
CA LEU A 256 -2.48 58.95 13.19
C LEU A 256 -1.37 59.44 14.11
N GLU A 257 -1.24 58.89 15.30
CA GLU A 257 -0.28 59.28 16.32
C GLU A 257 1.17 58.83 15.96
N THR A 258 1.38 57.52 15.68
CA THR A 258 2.70 57.00 15.44
C THR A 258 3.20 57.17 14.00
N GLY A 259 2.26 57.13 13.04
CA GLY A 259 2.55 57.14 11.62
C GLY A 259 2.91 55.77 11.03
N ASP A 260 2.92 54.75 11.85
CA ASP A 260 3.18 53.37 11.39
C ASP A 260 2.03 52.89 10.53
N SER A 261 2.34 52.37 9.35
CA SER A 261 1.34 51.79 8.48
C SER A 261 0.91 50.43 9.00
N ILE A 262 -0.36 50.11 8.90
CA ILE A 262 -0.92 48.79 9.19
C ILE A 262 -1.28 48.13 7.85
N THR A 263 -0.77 46.94 7.63
CA THR A 263 -1.07 46.16 6.42
C THR A 263 -1.75 44.84 6.79
N ASP A 264 -2.65 44.40 5.91
CA ASP A 264 -3.39 43.12 6.03
C ASP A 264 -4.18 42.95 7.33
N MET A 265 -4.75 44.02 7.85
CA MET A 265 -5.65 43.95 9.01
C MET A 265 -6.97 43.32 8.57
N HIS A 266 -7.31 42.17 9.15
CA HIS A 266 -8.57 41.50 8.85
C HIS A 266 -9.75 42.09 9.65
N VAL A 267 -10.81 42.38 8.96
CA VAL A 267 -12.05 42.96 9.52
C VAL A 267 -13.23 42.15 9.03
N THR A 268 -14.23 41.97 9.88
CA THR A 268 -15.44 41.23 9.57
C THR A 268 -16.65 42.15 9.75
N GLY A 269 -17.58 42.08 8.82
CA GLY A 269 -18.82 42.88 8.89
C GLY A 269 -19.89 42.36 7.94
N PHE A 270 -20.91 43.19 7.75
CA PHE A 270 -22.04 42.88 6.89
C PHE A 270 -22.20 44.01 5.87
N LEU A 271 -22.66 43.66 4.68
CA LEU A 271 -23.09 44.73 3.72
C LEU A 271 -24.48 45.21 4.08
N PRO A 272 -24.81 46.49 3.77
CA PRO A 272 -26.15 47.01 4.01
C PRO A 272 -27.21 46.14 3.33
N GLY A 273 -28.22 45.71 4.12
CA GLY A 273 -29.30 44.85 3.61
C GLY A 273 -28.96 43.39 3.38
N SER A 274 -27.82 42.89 3.88
CA SER A 274 -27.40 41.52 3.77
C SER A 274 -26.96 40.98 5.13
N ASP A 275 -27.47 39.80 5.51
CA ASP A 275 -27.03 39.07 6.70
C ASP A 275 -25.78 38.21 6.42
N GLU A 276 -25.24 38.27 5.19
CA GLU A 276 -24.05 37.52 4.82
C GLU A 276 -22.81 38.15 5.43
N ARG A 277 -22.09 37.33 6.23
CA ARG A 277 -20.85 37.76 6.85
C ARG A 277 -19.72 37.86 5.83
N ARG A 278 -19.15 39.06 5.70
CA ARG A 278 -18.03 39.31 4.79
C ARG A 278 -16.73 39.59 5.53
N HIS A 279 -15.63 39.28 4.86
CA HIS A 279 -14.29 39.47 5.38
C HIS A 279 -13.50 40.42 4.47
N TRP A 280 -12.91 41.44 5.07
CA TRP A 280 -12.05 42.40 4.35
C TRP A 280 -10.64 42.34 4.91
N SER A 281 -9.66 42.48 4.02
CA SER A 281 -8.30 42.87 4.33
C SER A 281 -8.17 44.37 4.14
N ILE A 282 -7.71 45.09 5.16
CA ILE A 282 -7.55 46.54 5.11
C ILE A 282 -6.11 46.97 5.37
N ASN A 283 -5.66 47.96 4.60
CA ASN A 283 -4.37 48.60 4.78
C ASN A 283 -4.59 50.05 5.14
N LEU A 284 -3.87 50.56 6.13
CA LEU A 284 -4.01 51.88 6.69
C LEU A 284 -2.69 52.64 6.58
N TYR A 285 -2.72 53.81 5.95
CA TYR A 285 -1.54 54.65 5.75
C TYR A 285 -1.81 56.06 6.20
N ARG A 286 -0.95 56.70 7.00
CA ARG A 286 -1.06 58.11 7.35
C ARG A 286 -0.71 58.96 6.17
N VAL A 287 -1.63 59.90 5.81
CA VAL A 287 -1.45 60.87 4.73
C VAL A 287 -1.02 62.20 5.36
N ARG A 288 0.06 62.79 4.81
CA ARG A 288 0.62 64.06 5.27
C ARG A 288 0.49 65.11 4.18
N SER A 289 0.38 66.40 4.56
CA SER A 289 0.54 67.52 3.67
C SER A 289 1.99 67.69 3.24
N GLY A 290 2.25 68.51 2.24
CA GLY A 290 3.61 68.89 1.84
C GLY A 290 4.43 69.53 2.97
N SER A 291 3.76 70.11 3.97
CA SER A 291 4.41 70.63 5.20
C SER A 291 4.66 69.59 6.31
N GLY A 292 4.38 68.32 6.03
CA GLY A 292 4.57 67.22 7.01
C GLY A 292 3.42 67.02 8.00
N ARG A 293 2.43 67.92 8.02
CA ARG A 293 1.27 67.82 8.92
C ARG A 293 0.36 66.69 8.51
N PRO A 294 -0.11 65.81 9.42
CA PRO A 294 -1.06 64.76 9.10
C PRO A 294 -2.40 65.36 8.67
N ILE A 295 -2.88 64.96 7.51
CA ILE A 295 -4.16 65.40 6.94
C ILE A 295 -5.22 64.27 7.01
N GLY A 296 -4.84 63.07 7.41
CA GLY A 296 -5.76 61.95 7.58
C GLY A 296 -5.11 60.62 7.36
N ILE A 297 -5.93 59.59 7.13
CA ILE A 297 -5.55 58.23 6.85
C ILE A 297 -6.14 57.78 5.52
N ALA A 298 -5.32 57.14 4.69
CA ALA A 298 -5.79 56.40 3.52
C ALA A 298 -6.06 54.95 3.97
N TRP A 299 -7.31 54.52 3.78
CA TRP A 299 -7.76 53.17 4.01
C TRP A 299 -7.96 52.47 2.67
N LEU A 300 -7.34 51.33 2.45
CA LEU A 300 -7.53 50.49 1.29
C LEU A 300 -8.15 49.18 1.75
N GLY A 301 -9.35 48.86 1.24
CA GLY A 301 -10.08 47.66 1.60
C GLY A 301 -10.26 46.70 0.43
N THR A 302 -10.01 45.40 0.66
CA THR A 302 -10.25 44.33 -0.31
C THR A 302 -11.18 43.30 0.31
N ASP A 303 -12.24 42.93 -0.39
CA ASP A 303 -13.09 41.81 0.00
C ASP A 303 -12.34 40.49 -0.25
N ILE A 304 -12.06 39.73 0.82
CA ILE A 304 -11.35 38.48 0.80
C ILE A 304 -12.25 37.26 1.12
N THR A 305 -13.57 37.44 1.15
CA THR A 305 -14.56 36.43 1.53
C THR A 305 -14.44 35.22 0.62
N ALA A 306 -14.51 35.38 -0.69
CA ALA A 306 -14.39 34.29 -1.66
C ALA A 306 -13.02 33.62 -1.60
N ARG A 307 -11.94 34.41 -1.44
CA ARG A 307 -10.58 33.89 -1.31
C ARG A 307 -10.42 33.03 -0.05
N ARG A 308 -10.99 33.45 1.09
CA ARG A 308 -11.00 32.67 2.33
C ARG A 308 -11.84 31.41 2.22
N ALA A 309 -13.01 31.48 1.58
CA ALA A 309 -13.83 30.30 1.32
C ALA A 309 -13.07 29.29 0.45
N ALA A 310 -12.49 29.74 -0.67
CA ALA A 310 -11.68 28.86 -1.53
C ALA A 310 -10.45 28.30 -0.82
N ALA A 311 -9.77 29.10 0.02
CA ALA A 311 -8.63 28.61 0.79
C ALA A 311 -9.03 27.54 1.82
N ARG A 312 -10.18 27.72 2.51
CA ARG A 312 -10.73 26.70 3.43
C ARG A 312 -11.12 25.44 2.68
N GLU A 313 -11.75 25.59 1.52
CA GLU A 313 -12.12 24.46 0.68
C GLU A 313 -10.90 23.68 0.16
N ALA A 314 -9.88 24.39 -0.32
CA ALA A 314 -8.63 23.77 -0.74
C ALA A 314 -7.90 23.08 0.42
N ALA A 315 -7.93 23.66 1.63
CA ALA A 315 -7.36 23.03 2.81
C ALA A 315 -8.13 21.77 3.23
N ALA A 316 -9.47 21.78 3.14
CA ALA A 316 -10.29 20.61 3.39
C ALA A 316 -10.04 19.51 2.36
N ALA A 317 -9.99 19.87 1.06
CA ALA A 317 -9.68 18.92 -0.01
C ALA A 317 -8.28 18.29 0.15
N ARG A 318 -7.27 19.07 0.56
CA ARG A 318 -5.93 18.54 0.83
C ARG A 318 -5.92 17.56 2.02
N ARG A 319 -6.67 17.86 3.10
CA ARG A 319 -6.78 16.94 4.23
C ARG A 319 -7.46 15.64 3.82
N ASN A 320 -8.53 15.71 3.03
CA ASN A 320 -9.22 14.52 2.54
C ASN A 320 -8.32 13.66 1.65
N LEU A 321 -7.57 14.29 0.73
CA LEU A 321 -6.59 13.58 -0.10
C LEU A 321 -5.46 12.96 0.71
N ALA A 322 -4.97 13.65 1.74
CA ALA A 322 -3.95 13.11 2.63
C ALA A 322 -4.46 11.86 3.36
N LEU A 323 -5.70 11.89 3.86
CA LEU A 323 -6.33 10.77 4.54
C LEU A 323 -6.55 9.58 3.60
N LEU A 324 -7.01 9.83 2.35
CA LEU A 324 -7.17 8.78 1.34
C LEU A 324 -5.84 8.16 0.92
N ASN A 325 -4.78 8.95 0.83
CA ASN A 325 -3.45 8.44 0.53
C ASN A 325 -2.90 7.61 1.69
N GLU A 326 -3.10 8.05 2.93
CA GLU A 326 -2.73 7.28 4.12
C GLU A 326 -3.51 5.96 4.19
N ALA A 327 -4.81 6.01 3.92
CA ALA A 327 -5.65 4.82 3.82
C ALA A 327 -5.12 3.85 2.76
N GLY A 328 -4.74 4.36 1.56
CA GLY A 328 -4.18 3.55 0.49
C GLY A 328 -2.82 2.92 0.80
N ALA A 329 -2.04 3.53 1.70
CA ALA A 329 -0.74 3.02 2.10
C ALA A 329 -0.79 2.03 3.28
N ARG A 330 -1.83 2.13 4.13
CA ARG A 330 -1.92 1.38 5.39
C ARG A 330 -2.97 0.29 5.38
N ILE A 331 -4.08 0.46 4.66
CA ILE A 331 -5.18 -0.51 4.63
C ILE A 331 -4.86 -1.60 3.59
N GLY A 332 -4.91 -2.86 4.01
CA GLY A 332 -4.75 -4.02 3.13
C GLY A 332 -3.31 -4.51 3.00
N ASN A 333 -2.41 -4.12 3.88
CA ASN A 333 -1.07 -4.69 3.96
C ASN A 333 -1.09 -6.09 4.57
N SER A 334 -2.13 -6.43 5.31
CA SER A 334 -2.37 -7.75 5.89
C SER A 334 -3.49 -8.47 5.15
N LEU A 335 -3.37 -9.79 5.01
CA LEU A 335 -4.45 -10.67 4.53
C LEU A 335 -5.34 -11.17 5.67
N ASP A 336 -5.21 -10.60 6.87
CA ASP A 336 -6.11 -10.87 7.99
C ASP A 336 -7.23 -9.85 8.05
N LEU A 337 -8.48 -10.35 8.10
CA LEU A 337 -9.69 -9.52 8.08
C LEU A 337 -9.78 -8.58 9.30
N GLU A 338 -9.42 -9.08 10.49
CA GLU A 338 -9.50 -8.31 11.72
C GLU A 338 -8.41 -7.23 11.77
N THR A 339 -7.23 -7.54 11.26
CA THR A 339 -6.12 -6.59 11.14
C THR A 339 -6.46 -5.50 10.13
N THR A 340 -6.99 -5.84 8.95
CA THR A 340 -7.44 -4.87 7.95
C THR A 340 -8.53 -3.92 8.51
N ALA A 341 -9.46 -4.46 9.32
CA ALA A 341 -10.46 -3.63 9.98
C ALA A 341 -9.84 -2.66 10.99
N ARG A 342 -8.81 -3.08 11.74
CA ARG A 342 -8.05 -2.20 12.67
C ARG A 342 -7.26 -1.14 11.91
N GLU A 343 -6.60 -1.49 10.81
CA GLU A 343 -5.86 -0.56 9.96
C GLU A 343 -6.77 0.59 9.45
N LEU A 344 -8.01 0.29 9.06
CA LEU A 344 -9.00 1.32 8.73
C LEU A 344 -9.23 2.27 9.90
N LEU A 345 -9.47 1.73 11.10
CA LEU A 345 -9.78 2.54 12.28
C LEU A 345 -8.59 3.41 12.71
N ASP A 346 -7.37 2.91 12.61
CA ASP A 346 -6.14 3.64 12.92
C ASP A 346 -5.89 4.83 11.98
N VAL A 347 -6.40 4.74 10.75
CA VAL A 347 -6.33 5.84 9.78
C VAL A 347 -7.39 6.91 10.06
N VAL A 348 -8.61 6.50 10.45
CA VAL A 348 -9.73 7.43 10.55
C VAL A 348 -9.84 8.09 11.93
N VAL A 349 -9.31 7.48 12.99
CA VAL A 349 -9.28 8.02 14.35
C VAL A 349 -7.88 8.51 14.68
N PRO A 350 -7.67 9.77 15.12
CA PRO A 350 -8.66 10.83 15.32
C PRO A 350 -8.89 11.75 14.10
N GLY A 351 -8.27 11.48 12.94
CA GLY A 351 -8.19 12.41 11.81
C GLY A 351 -9.53 12.76 11.15
N PHE A 352 -10.44 11.80 11.08
CA PHE A 352 -11.76 11.92 10.45
C PHE A 352 -12.90 11.94 11.49
N CYS A 353 -12.81 11.09 12.51
CA CYS A 353 -13.82 10.93 13.55
C CYS A 353 -13.18 10.71 14.93
N ASP A 354 -13.96 10.86 16.00
CA ASP A 354 -13.48 10.66 17.36
C ASP A 354 -13.61 9.20 17.82
N LEU A 355 -14.60 8.47 17.25
CA LEU A 355 -14.83 7.05 17.50
C LEU A 355 -15.19 6.35 16.18
N ALA A 356 -14.80 5.08 16.05
CA ALA A 356 -15.25 4.25 14.96
C ALA A 356 -15.35 2.77 15.35
N THR A 357 -16.27 2.04 14.69
CA THR A 357 -16.44 0.59 14.83
C THR A 357 -16.52 -0.07 13.46
N VAL A 358 -16.04 -1.31 13.36
CA VAL A 358 -16.26 -2.16 12.19
C VAL A 358 -16.95 -3.43 12.64
N ASP A 359 -18.07 -3.72 11.97
CA ASP A 359 -18.87 -4.93 12.18
C ASP A 359 -18.93 -5.69 10.85
N LEU A 360 -18.47 -6.94 10.82
CA LEU A 360 -18.49 -7.83 9.64
C LEU A 360 -19.55 -8.91 9.83
N TYR A 361 -20.11 -9.40 8.74
CA TYR A 361 -21.02 -10.54 8.83
C TYR A 361 -20.31 -11.78 9.38
N GLN A 362 -20.97 -12.47 10.33
CA GLN A 362 -20.40 -13.65 10.97
C GLN A 362 -20.15 -14.79 9.97
N GLY A 363 -21.04 -15.01 9.01
CA GLY A 363 -20.85 -16.02 7.95
C GLY A 363 -19.62 -15.74 7.09
N LEU A 364 -19.31 -14.46 6.86
CA LEU A 364 -18.10 -14.07 6.12
C LEU A 364 -16.81 -14.46 6.86
N LEU A 365 -16.81 -14.33 8.20
CA LEU A 365 -15.70 -14.73 9.06
C LEU A 365 -15.59 -16.26 9.17
N ALA A 366 -16.72 -16.97 9.06
CA ALA A 366 -16.77 -18.45 9.06
C ALA A 366 -16.44 -19.08 7.70
N GLY A 367 -16.18 -18.27 6.66
CA GLY A 367 -15.87 -18.77 5.32
C GLY A 367 -17.08 -19.10 4.45
N ASP A 368 -18.30 -18.84 4.94
CA ASP A 368 -19.53 -19.08 4.20
C ASP A 368 -19.65 -18.16 2.97
N GLU A 369 -20.32 -18.66 1.91
CA GLU A 369 -20.78 -17.79 0.83
C GLU A 369 -21.86 -16.88 1.40
N THR A 370 -21.49 -15.64 1.69
CA THR A 370 -22.42 -14.68 2.25
C THR A 370 -23.56 -14.46 1.24
N PRO A 371 -24.78 -14.80 1.58
CA PRO A 371 -25.88 -14.33 0.78
C PRO A 371 -25.89 -12.80 0.86
N PRO A 372 -26.11 -12.09 -0.25
CA PRO A 372 -26.21 -10.63 -0.25
C PRO A 372 -27.24 -10.24 0.80
N GLY A 373 -26.83 -9.41 1.73
CA GLY A 373 -27.47 -8.93 2.94
C GLY A 373 -28.91 -9.36 3.10
N LEU A 374 -29.17 -10.26 4.05
CA LEU A 374 -30.52 -10.65 4.36
C LEU A 374 -31.31 -9.40 4.78
N ALA A 375 -32.29 -9.06 3.97
CA ALA A 375 -33.08 -7.85 4.09
C ALA A 375 -33.95 -7.81 5.34
N ASP A 376 -33.96 -8.87 6.15
CA ASP A 376 -34.87 -9.06 7.29
C ASP A 376 -34.27 -8.67 8.64
N GLY A 377 -33.00 -8.25 8.70
CA GLY A 377 -32.30 -7.87 9.93
C GLY A 377 -31.87 -9.05 10.82
N SER A 378 -32.03 -10.30 10.34
CA SER A 378 -31.59 -11.50 11.06
C SER A 378 -30.11 -11.81 10.90
N ALA A 379 -29.40 -11.05 10.08
CA ALA A 379 -27.99 -11.27 9.81
C ALA A 379 -27.14 -11.01 11.05
N GLU A 380 -26.37 -12.02 11.44
CA GLU A 380 -25.41 -11.92 12.53
C GLU A 380 -24.18 -11.13 12.08
N LEU A 381 -23.83 -10.10 12.87
CA LEU A 381 -22.61 -9.34 12.70
C LEU A 381 -21.72 -9.55 13.91
N ARG A 382 -20.41 -9.62 13.65
CA ARG A 382 -19.41 -9.64 14.71
C ARG A 382 -18.64 -8.34 14.68
N ARG A 383 -18.49 -7.70 15.84
CA ARG A 383 -17.63 -6.53 15.97
C ARG A 383 -16.17 -6.95 15.91
N VAL A 384 -15.48 -6.59 14.84
CA VAL A 384 -14.08 -6.98 14.62
C VAL A 384 -13.10 -5.91 15.08
N ALA A 385 -13.52 -4.63 15.10
CA ALA A 385 -12.65 -3.55 15.54
C ALA A 385 -13.45 -2.40 16.18
N PHE A 386 -12.79 -1.72 17.14
CA PHE A 386 -13.24 -0.49 17.78
C PHE A 386 -12.05 0.40 18.05
N ALA A 387 -12.16 1.70 17.74
CA ALA A 387 -11.17 2.71 18.08
C ALA A 387 -11.82 3.97 18.62
N SER A 388 -11.18 4.62 19.59
CA SER A 388 -11.63 5.84 20.23
C SER A 388 -10.45 6.75 20.54
N ALA A 389 -10.58 8.04 20.22
CA ALA A 389 -9.69 9.10 20.63
C ALA A 389 -10.05 9.68 22.01
N VAL A 390 -11.19 9.27 22.61
CA VAL A 390 -11.72 9.78 23.87
C VAL A 390 -11.65 8.67 24.93
N SER A 391 -10.93 8.91 26.02
CA SER A 391 -10.63 7.90 27.06
C SER A 391 -11.84 7.29 27.76
N ASP A 392 -12.98 8.01 27.83
CA ASP A 392 -14.23 7.56 28.48
C ASP A 392 -15.38 7.43 27.48
N ALA A 393 -15.05 7.01 26.25
CA ALA A 393 -16.04 6.95 25.20
C ALA A 393 -17.12 5.90 25.48
N PRO A 394 -18.40 6.27 25.46
CA PRO A 394 -19.47 5.31 25.37
C PRO A 394 -19.40 4.60 24.03
N PHE A 395 -19.82 3.34 24.00
CA PHE A 395 -19.98 2.63 22.75
C PHE A 395 -20.93 3.38 21.82
N ILE A 396 -20.66 3.32 20.52
CA ILE A 396 -21.48 3.96 19.48
C ILE A 396 -22.84 3.23 19.42
N GLY A 397 -23.94 3.94 19.63
CA GLY A 397 -25.32 3.47 19.45
C GLY A 397 -26.14 3.41 20.70
N SER A 398 -27.47 3.40 20.52
CA SER A 398 -28.50 3.39 21.59
C SER A 398 -28.74 2.03 22.25
N GLY A 399 -27.92 1.02 21.96
CA GLY A 399 -28.02 -0.34 22.50
C GLY A 399 -27.04 -0.62 23.62
N PRO A 400 -27.06 -1.83 24.20
CA PRO A 400 -26.04 -2.28 25.13
C PRO A 400 -24.67 -2.27 24.43
N PRO A 401 -23.58 -2.00 25.17
CA PRO A 401 -22.26 -1.95 24.64
C PRO A 401 -21.85 -3.31 23.99
N VAL A 402 -21.49 -3.29 22.74
CA VAL A 402 -21.00 -4.47 22.00
C VAL A 402 -19.50 -4.48 22.10
N SER A 403 -18.92 -5.51 22.71
CA SER A 403 -17.46 -5.69 22.80
C SER A 403 -16.88 -6.19 21.48
N VAL A 404 -15.60 -5.92 21.24
CA VAL A 404 -14.87 -6.53 20.12
C VAL A 404 -14.90 -8.07 20.31
N GLY A 405 -15.19 -8.79 19.25
CA GLY A 405 -15.39 -10.24 19.22
C GLY A 405 -16.83 -10.69 19.47
N ALA A 406 -17.72 -9.82 19.96
CA ALA A 406 -19.10 -10.18 20.22
C ALA A 406 -19.96 -10.18 18.96
N VAL A 407 -20.84 -11.18 18.86
CA VAL A 407 -21.85 -11.29 17.80
C VAL A 407 -23.11 -10.57 18.24
N HIS A 408 -23.69 -9.79 17.33
CA HIS A 408 -24.89 -9.01 17.60
C HIS A 408 -25.74 -8.82 16.33
N HIS A 409 -26.93 -8.26 16.51
CA HIS A 409 -27.83 -7.90 15.43
C HIS A 409 -28.24 -6.43 15.56
N TYR A 410 -28.44 -5.77 14.42
CA TYR A 410 -29.08 -4.47 14.41
C TYR A 410 -30.60 -4.61 14.34
N PRO A 411 -31.37 -3.86 15.13
CA PRO A 411 -32.82 -3.85 15.00
C PRO A 411 -33.25 -3.50 13.57
N PHE A 412 -34.24 -4.19 13.02
CA PHE A 412 -34.69 -4.05 11.63
C PHE A 412 -34.96 -2.59 11.22
N ASN A 413 -35.55 -1.80 12.09
CA ASN A 413 -35.88 -0.39 11.85
C ASN A 413 -34.74 0.58 12.25
N SER A 414 -33.53 0.08 12.51
CA SER A 414 -32.40 0.94 12.82
C SER A 414 -31.73 1.51 11.56
N PRO A 415 -31.14 2.71 11.60
CA PRO A 415 -30.38 3.26 10.48
C PRO A 415 -29.23 2.36 10.04
N CYS A 416 -28.63 1.59 10.96
CA CYS A 416 -27.56 0.63 10.64
C CYS A 416 -28.09 -0.54 9.80
N ALA A 417 -29.27 -1.10 10.16
CA ALA A 417 -29.92 -2.13 9.35
C ALA A 417 -30.33 -1.59 7.98
N ASP A 418 -30.82 -0.35 7.92
CA ASP A 418 -31.13 0.31 6.65
C ASP A 418 -29.90 0.53 5.77
N ALA A 419 -28.76 0.91 6.36
CA ALA A 419 -27.51 1.05 5.65
C ALA A 419 -27.07 -0.28 5.01
N LEU A 420 -27.11 -1.37 5.79
CA LEU A 420 -26.78 -2.72 5.31
C LEU A 420 -27.72 -3.19 4.19
N ARG A 421 -29.02 -2.98 4.34
CA ARG A 421 -30.07 -3.43 3.40
C ARG A 421 -30.03 -2.66 2.09
N THR A 422 -29.82 -1.33 2.17
CA THR A 422 -29.86 -0.45 0.98
C THR A 422 -28.51 -0.24 0.33
N ALA A 423 -27.43 -0.70 0.95
CA ALA A 423 -26.04 -0.41 0.58
C ALA A 423 -25.79 1.12 0.46
N ARG A 424 -26.48 1.92 1.30
CA ARG A 424 -26.35 3.38 1.31
C ARG A 424 -26.01 3.90 2.69
N PRO A 425 -25.15 4.91 2.81
CA PRO A 425 -24.80 5.50 4.10
C PRO A 425 -26.00 6.16 4.76
N GLN A 426 -26.08 6.09 6.09
CA GLN A 426 -27.15 6.66 6.90
C GLN A 426 -26.57 7.58 7.96
N PHE A 427 -27.13 8.79 8.08
CA PHE A 427 -26.84 9.67 9.20
C PHE A 427 -27.70 9.26 10.40
N ILE A 428 -27.08 9.10 11.54
CA ILE A 428 -27.77 8.81 12.81
C ILE A 428 -27.73 10.08 13.64
N PRO A 429 -28.90 10.69 13.96
CA PRO A 429 -28.96 11.89 14.76
C PRO A 429 -28.45 11.64 16.18
N ALA A 430 -27.94 12.71 16.81
CA ALA A 430 -27.49 12.68 18.19
C ALA A 430 -28.64 12.32 19.15
N GLU A 431 -28.35 11.51 20.16
CA GLU A 431 -29.27 11.31 21.30
C GLU A 431 -29.20 12.50 22.24
N GLU A 432 -30.39 12.92 22.79
CA GLU A 432 -30.43 13.98 23.76
C GLU A 432 -29.68 13.57 25.04
N GLY A 433 -28.63 14.34 25.35
CA GLY A 433 -27.80 14.08 26.54
C GLY A 433 -26.57 13.22 26.33
N GLY A 434 -26.41 12.56 25.15
CA GLY A 434 -25.26 11.73 24.82
C GLY A 434 -23.97 12.53 24.56
N LEU A 435 -22.81 11.87 24.63
CA LEU A 435 -21.50 12.44 24.27
C LEU A 435 -21.33 12.56 22.76
N VAL A 436 -21.93 11.68 21.98
CA VAL A 436 -21.88 11.64 20.53
C VAL A 436 -22.79 12.73 19.97
N GLN A 437 -22.24 13.55 19.07
CA GLN A 437 -22.95 14.62 18.39
C GLN A 437 -23.55 14.16 17.06
N SER A 438 -22.86 13.34 16.32
CA SER A 438 -23.32 12.80 15.05
C SER A 438 -22.64 11.46 14.76
N THR A 439 -23.39 10.54 14.17
CA THR A 439 -22.88 9.25 13.73
C THR A 439 -23.23 9.05 12.25
N LEU A 440 -22.31 8.48 11.52
CA LEU A 440 -22.46 8.09 10.12
C LEU A 440 -22.24 6.59 10.00
N ALA A 441 -23.29 5.85 9.67
CA ALA A 441 -23.25 4.42 9.40
C ALA A 441 -23.04 4.20 7.89
N VAL A 442 -21.95 3.55 7.51
CA VAL A 442 -21.55 3.34 6.12
C VAL A 442 -21.41 1.85 5.85
N PRO A 443 -22.17 1.29 4.91
CA PRO A 443 -22.01 -0.11 4.51
C PRO A 443 -20.68 -0.29 3.79
N MET A 444 -19.99 -1.36 4.11
CA MET A 444 -18.76 -1.77 3.46
C MET A 444 -19.11 -2.63 2.25
N VAL A 445 -18.91 -2.09 1.05
CA VAL A 445 -19.33 -2.74 -0.19
C VAL A 445 -18.11 -3.10 -1.03
N ALA A 446 -17.98 -4.38 -1.37
CA ALA A 446 -16.98 -4.92 -2.27
C ALA A 446 -17.68 -5.71 -3.39
N HIS A 447 -17.36 -5.44 -4.65
CA HIS A 447 -17.92 -6.15 -5.81
C HIS A 447 -19.46 -6.31 -5.75
N ASP A 448 -20.17 -5.20 -5.46
CA ASP A 448 -21.62 -5.14 -5.28
C ASP A 448 -22.19 -5.96 -4.10
N THR A 449 -21.33 -6.47 -3.24
CA THR A 449 -21.72 -7.23 -2.04
C THR A 449 -21.40 -6.44 -0.78
N VAL A 450 -22.35 -6.35 0.14
CA VAL A 450 -22.12 -5.76 1.47
C VAL A 450 -21.40 -6.79 2.34
N VAL A 451 -20.21 -6.47 2.80
CA VAL A 451 -19.38 -7.34 3.67
C VAL A 451 -19.53 -7.01 5.16
N GLY A 452 -20.05 -5.82 5.46
CA GLY A 452 -20.23 -5.35 6.81
C GLY A 452 -20.64 -3.89 6.90
N LEU A 453 -20.44 -3.31 8.08
CA LEU A 453 -20.78 -1.92 8.41
C LEU A 453 -19.62 -1.27 9.15
N VAL A 454 -19.29 -0.04 8.78
CA VAL A 454 -18.46 0.84 9.60
C VAL A 454 -19.30 1.98 10.13
N GLN A 455 -19.15 2.32 11.41
CA GLN A 455 -19.77 3.48 12.02
C GLN A 455 -18.70 4.47 12.44
N PHE A 456 -18.84 5.71 12.01
CA PHE A 456 -18.00 6.84 12.39
C PHE A 456 -18.79 7.74 13.30
N ALA A 457 -18.24 8.20 14.41
CA ALA A 457 -18.92 9.09 15.33
C ALA A 457 -18.03 10.28 15.70
N ARG A 458 -18.66 11.46 15.81
CA ARG A 458 -18.06 12.68 16.33
C ARG A 458 -18.72 13.09 17.64
N THR A 459 -17.91 13.48 18.61
CA THR A 459 -18.34 13.91 19.94
C THR A 459 -18.69 15.38 20.00
N LYS A 460 -19.30 15.84 21.09
CA LYS A 460 -19.60 17.24 21.33
C LYS A 460 -18.30 18.06 21.38
N GLY A 461 -18.17 19.00 20.46
CA GLY A 461 -16.95 19.80 20.25
C GLY A 461 -16.36 19.69 18.84
N SER A 462 -16.68 18.62 18.14
CA SER A 462 -16.38 18.43 16.71
C SER A 462 -17.54 18.92 15.84
N GLU A 463 -17.29 19.38 14.63
CA GLU A 463 -18.37 19.71 13.68
C GLU A 463 -19.13 18.43 13.29
N PRO A 464 -20.49 18.47 13.21
CA PRO A 464 -21.26 17.30 12.76
C PRO A 464 -20.89 16.90 11.33
N PHE A 465 -21.08 15.63 10.98
CA PHE A 465 -20.83 15.16 9.62
C PHE A 465 -21.74 15.83 8.60
N GLY A 466 -21.17 16.23 7.48
CA GLY A 466 -21.86 16.78 6.31
C GLY A 466 -21.80 15.85 5.10
N ASP A 467 -22.38 16.29 3.97
CA ASP A 467 -22.40 15.51 2.73
C ASP A 467 -21.00 15.18 2.20
N ARG A 468 -20.04 16.10 2.34
CA ARG A 468 -18.64 15.87 1.93
C ARG A 468 -17.95 14.81 2.80
N ASP A 469 -18.24 14.80 4.10
CA ASP A 469 -17.74 13.77 5.01
C ASP A 469 -18.32 12.40 4.66
N ARG A 470 -19.62 12.35 4.28
CA ARG A 470 -20.26 11.13 3.82
C ARG A 470 -19.55 10.53 2.61
N ASP A 471 -19.23 11.35 1.59
CA ASP A 471 -18.58 10.88 0.37
C ASP A 471 -17.17 10.33 0.67
N LEU A 472 -16.42 11.00 1.54
CA LEU A 472 -15.12 10.50 2.03
C LEU A 472 -15.24 9.21 2.82
N ALA A 473 -16.24 9.11 3.71
CA ALA A 473 -16.49 7.91 4.50
C ALA A 473 -16.83 6.70 3.63
N VAL A 474 -17.60 6.90 2.56
CA VAL A 474 -17.93 5.85 1.58
C VAL A 474 -16.66 5.36 0.87
N GLU A 475 -15.79 6.26 0.45
CA GLU A 475 -14.54 5.89 -0.22
C GLU A 475 -13.60 5.09 0.71
N LEU A 476 -13.46 5.51 1.97
CA LEU A 476 -12.65 4.80 2.98
C LEU A 476 -13.23 3.41 3.29
N ALA A 477 -14.55 3.33 3.47
CA ALA A 477 -15.25 2.07 3.73
C ALA A 477 -15.15 1.10 2.54
N ALA A 478 -15.27 1.60 1.30
CA ALA A 478 -15.17 0.80 0.09
C ALA A 478 -13.75 0.21 -0.08
N ARG A 479 -12.69 1.00 0.20
CA ARG A 479 -11.31 0.50 0.17
C ARG A 479 -11.10 -0.64 1.15
N ALA A 480 -11.50 -0.43 2.41
CA ALA A 480 -11.39 -1.47 3.42
C ALA A 480 -12.23 -2.71 3.06
N ALA A 481 -13.43 -2.51 2.49
CA ALA A 481 -14.28 -3.60 2.03
C ALA A 481 -13.61 -4.47 0.97
N VAL A 482 -12.95 -3.86 -0.03
CA VAL A 482 -12.21 -4.58 -1.07
C VAL A 482 -11.04 -5.36 -0.47
N CYS A 483 -10.28 -4.76 0.43
CA CYS A 483 -9.17 -5.46 1.10
C CYS A 483 -9.65 -6.64 1.96
N ILE A 484 -10.76 -6.46 2.70
CA ILE A 484 -11.40 -7.51 3.49
C ILE A 484 -11.93 -8.64 2.61
N ASP A 485 -12.56 -8.31 1.48
CA ASP A 485 -13.06 -9.34 0.55
C ASP A 485 -11.91 -10.10 -0.12
N ASN A 486 -10.84 -9.42 -0.50
CA ASN A 486 -9.62 -10.06 -0.99
C ASN A 486 -9.00 -11.01 0.06
N ALA A 487 -8.90 -10.57 1.30
CA ALA A 487 -8.41 -11.41 2.40
C ALA A 487 -9.28 -12.65 2.63
N ARG A 488 -10.62 -12.50 2.54
CA ARG A 488 -11.58 -13.61 2.59
C ARG A 488 -11.39 -14.59 1.45
N LEU A 489 -11.33 -14.10 0.23
CA LEU A 489 -11.15 -14.93 -0.98
C LEU A 489 -9.84 -15.71 -0.87
N TYR A 490 -8.78 -15.04 -0.44
CA TYR A 490 -7.48 -15.65 -0.25
C TYR A 490 -7.53 -16.77 0.82
N ARG A 491 -8.11 -16.50 2.00
CA ARG A 491 -8.29 -17.51 3.06
C ARG A 491 -9.05 -18.72 2.55
N ARG A 492 -10.14 -18.52 1.81
CA ARG A 492 -10.95 -19.59 1.25
C ARG A 492 -10.20 -20.44 0.23
N GLU A 493 -9.45 -19.80 -0.68
CA GLU A 493 -8.60 -20.53 -1.63
C GLU A 493 -7.52 -21.33 -0.90
N HIS A 494 -6.93 -20.76 0.12
CA HIS A 494 -5.94 -21.42 0.96
C HIS A 494 -6.52 -22.64 1.71
N GLU A 495 -7.68 -22.47 2.37
CA GLU A 495 -8.36 -23.58 3.07
C GLU A 495 -8.75 -24.70 2.10
N ARG A 496 -9.22 -24.37 0.90
CA ARG A 496 -9.51 -25.35 -0.16
C ARG A 496 -8.25 -26.08 -0.60
N ALA A 497 -7.16 -25.36 -0.77
CA ALA A 497 -5.89 -25.93 -1.17
C ALA A 497 -5.35 -26.89 -0.09
N LEU A 498 -5.40 -26.51 1.20
CA LEU A 498 -5.04 -27.38 2.32
C LEU A 498 -5.97 -28.59 2.44
N MET A 499 -7.26 -28.45 2.17
CA MET A 499 -8.19 -29.57 2.15
C MET A 499 -7.85 -30.56 1.03
N LEU A 500 -7.52 -30.06 -0.16
CA LEU A 500 -7.07 -30.90 -1.27
C LEU A 500 -5.78 -31.63 -0.91
N GLN A 501 -4.79 -30.94 -0.37
CA GLN A 501 -3.53 -31.55 0.08
C GLN A 501 -3.77 -32.65 1.10
N ARG A 502 -4.57 -32.39 2.14
CA ARG A 502 -4.93 -33.42 3.15
C ARG A 502 -5.67 -34.60 2.54
N SER A 503 -6.47 -34.40 1.51
CA SER A 503 -7.17 -35.48 0.80
C SER A 503 -6.22 -36.34 -0.05
N LEU A 504 -5.06 -35.81 -0.39
CA LEU A 504 -4.02 -36.52 -1.15
C LEU A 504 -3.07 -37.32 -0.24
N LEU A 505 -3.06 -37.11 1.08
CA LEU A 505 -2.28 -37.85 2.05
C LEU A 505 -3.01 -39.17 2.47
N PRO A 506 -2.32 -40.16 3.05
CA PRO A 506 -2.96 -41.38 3.51
C PRO A 506 -4.06 -41.09 4.53
N PRO A 507 -5.27 -41.70 4.40
CA PRO A 507 -6.31 -41.55 5.41
C PRO A 507 -6.00 -42.46 6.63
N GLY A 508 -5.87 -41.85 7.81
CA GLY A 508 -5.73 -42.57 9.08
C GLY A 508 -4.31 -43.11 9.35
N ASP A 509 -4.18 -43.82 10.46
CA ASP A 509 -2.90 -44.43 10.88
C ASP A 509 -2.59 -45.63 10.00
N PRO A 510 -1.43 -45.69 9.32
CA PRO A 510 -1.07 -46.80 8.47
C PRO A 510 -0.78 -48.02 9.32
N VAL A 511 -1.32 -49.14 8.90
CA VAL A 511 -1.08 -50.46 9.56
C VAL A 511 -0.25 -51.31 8.62
N ALA A 512 0.81 -51.90 9.12
CA ALA A 512 1.72 -52.75 8.33
C ALA A 512 2.12 -54.01 9.08
N SER A 513 2.28 -55.13 8.35
CA SER A 513 2.69 -56.36 8.93
C SER A 513 4.13 -56.30 9.43
N GLY A 514 4.35 -56.60 10.71
CA GLY A 514 5.68 -56.65 11.33
C GLY A 514 6.37 -55.30 11.52
N LEU A 515 5.59 -54.20 11.40
CA LEU A 515 6.03 -52.83 11.68
C LEU A 515 4.99 -52.12 12.56
N ASP A 516 5.49 -51.37 13.53
CA ASP A 516 4.73 -50.32 14.23
C ASP A 516 5.07 -48.98 13.58
N ILE A 517 4.07 -48.18 13.14
CA ILE A 517 4.30 -47.03 12.29
C ILE A 517 3.65 -45.79 12.90
N ALA A 518 4.39 -44.70 12.94
CA ALA A 518 3.86 -43.36 13.23
C ALA A 518 4.26 -42.37 12.12
N CYS A 519 3.33 -41.50 11.79
CA CYS A 519 3.53 -40.50 10.75
C CYS A 519 3.16 -39.10 11.25
N ARG A 520 3.91 -38.12 10.80
CA ARG A 520 3.57 -36.70 11.00
C ARG A 520 3.68 -35.95 9.67
N TYR A 521 2.72 -35.11 9.45
CA TYR A 521 2.75 -34.16 8.36
C TYR A 521 2.44 -32.77 8.89
N LEU A 522 3.37 -31.84 8.74
CA LEU A 522 3.22 -30.46 9.14
C LEU A 522 3.37 -29.57 7.90
N PRO A 523 2.33 -28.83 7.52
CA PRO A 523 2.46 -27.86 6.44
C PRO A 523 3.39 -26.72 6.86
N GLY A 524 4.22 -26.24 5.95
CA GLY A 524 5.11 -25.11 6.19
C GLY A 524 4.35 -23.90 6.68
N ASN A 525 4.80 -23.31 7.79
CA ASN A 525 4.25 -22.08 8.31
C ASN A 525 4.87 -20.89 7.58
N SER A 526 4.06 -20.10 6.90
CA SER A 526 4.49 -18.79 6.46
C SER A 526 4.51 -17.81 7.63
N SER A 527 5.52 -16.92 7.67
CA SER A 527 5.55 -15.73 8.52
C SER A 527 4.23 -14.97 8.39
N SER A 528 3.83 -14.24 9.44
CA SER A 528 2.56 -13.50 9.56
C SER A 528 2.14 -12.63 8.37
N ASP A 529 3.00 -12.47 7.37
CA ASP A 529 2.77 -11.66 6.17
C ASP A 529 2.52 -12.46 4.88
N ARG A 530 2.75 -13.79 4.88
CA ARG A 530 2.47 -14.65 3.72
C ARG A 530 1.80 -15.93 4.19
N PRO A 531 0.64 -16.28 3.64
CA PRO A 531 -0.02 -17.50 3.96
C PRO A 531 0.78 -18.70 3.45
N SER A 532 0.71 -19.81 4.19
CA SER A 532 1.28 -21.10 3.83
C SER A 532 0.82 -21.52 2.43
N GLU A 533 1.73 -21.75 1.53
CA GLU A 533 1.47 -22.34 0.23
C GLU A 533 1.37 -23.86 0.41
N VAL A 534 0.58 -24.51 -0.43
CA VAL A 534 0.44 -25.98 -0.44
C VAL A 534 1.76 -26.57 -0.89
N GLY A 535 2.28 -27.53 -0.13
CA GLY A 535 3.59 -28.13 -0.38
C GLY A 535 3.60 -29.33 -1.31
N GLY A 536 4.82 -29.77 -1.61
CA GLY A 536 5.13 -30.92 -2.46
C GLY A 536 5.43 -32.23 -1.73
N ASP A 537 5.52 -32.19 -0.42
CA ASP A 537 5.91 -33.32 0.41
C ASP A 537 4.84 -34.40 0.51
N TRP A 538 5.24 -35.66 0.49
CA TRP A 538 4.34 -36.75 0.72
C TRP A 538 5.05 -37.94 1.39
N PHE A 539 4.25 -38.79 2.02
CA PHE A 539 4.65 -40.13 2.44
C PHE A 539 3.55 -41.13 2.08
N ASP A 540 3.90 -42.38 1.98
CA ASP A 540 2.94 -43.47 1.85
C ASP A 540 3.45 -44.77 2.49
N VAL A 541 2.51 -45.55 2.98
CA VAL A 541 2.76 -46.91 3.50
C VAL A 541 1.86 -47.85 2.72
N ILE A 542 2.45 -48.74 1.97
CA ILE A 542 1.73 -49.59 1.03
C ILE A 542 1.96 -51.06 1.41
N GLU A 543 0.90 -51.73 1.77
CA GLU A 543 0.96 -53.18 1.98
C GLU A 543 1.20 -53.89 0.65
N LEU A 544 2.23 -54.71 0.65
CA LEU A 544 2.61 -55.54 -0.48
C LEU A 544 2.28 -57.00 -0.19
N PRO A 545 2.12 -57.81 -1.22
CA PRO A 545 1.92 -59.26 -1.05
C PRO A 545 3.04 -59.93 -0.25
N GLY A 546 2.67 -60.93 0.53
CA GLY A 546 3.62 -61.70 1.32
C GLY A 546 4.05 -61.00 2.61
N HIS A 547 3.15 -60.18 3.21
CA HIS A 547 3.42 -59.43 4.43
C HIS A 547 4.67 -58.55 4.34
N ARG A 548 4.88 -57.96 3.15
CA ARG A 548 5.89 -56.93 2.92
C ARG A 548 5.23 -55.56 2.93
N THR A 549 5.99 -54.57 3.23
CA THR A 549 5.52 -53.21 3.30
C THR A 549 6.46 -52.29 2.54
N ALA A 550 5.90 -51.51 1.61
CA ALA A 550 6.64 -50.41 1.03
C ALA A 550 6.43 -49.11 1.84
N LEU A 551 7.54 -48.49 2.20
CA LEU A 551 7.62 -47.22 2.87
C LEU A 551 8.16 -46.20 1.86
N VAL A 552 7.48 -45.09 1.71
CA VAL A 552 7.80 -44.07 0.71
C VAL A 552 7.76 -42.70 1.33
N VAL A 553 8.78 -41.91 1.09
CA VAL A 553 8.79 -40.45 1.38
C VAL A 553 9.39 -39.76 0.18
N GLY A 554 8.83 -38.62 -0.18
CA GLY A 554 9.30 -37.82 -1.30
C GLY A 554 8.89 -36.37 -1.18
N ASP A 555 9.54 -35.53 -1.99
CA ASP A 555 9.28 -34.12 -2.11
C ASP A 555 9.32 -33.72 -3.58
N VAL A 556 8.31 -32.92 -4.00
CA VAL A 556 8.24 -32.30 -5.33
C VAL A 556 8.78 -30.89 -5.25
N MET A 557 9.81 -30.60 -6.00
CA MET A 557 10.40 -29.27 -6.05
C MET A 557 9.39 -28.20 -6.44
N GLY A 558 9.31 -27.13 -5.63
CA GLY A 558 8.38 -26.02 -5.81
C GLY A 558 7.23 -26.04 -4.81
N ARG A 559 6.40 -25.00 -4.86
CA ARG A 559 5.31 -24.79 -3.89
C ARG A 559 4.01 -24.45 -4.61
N GLY A 560 2.91 -24.62 -3.90
CA GLY A 560 1.58 -24.26 -4.38
C GLY A 560 0.85 -25.40 -5.08
N LEU A 561 -0.32 -25.10 -5.64
CA LEU A 561 -1.25 -26.07 -6.18
C LEU A 561 -0.63 -26.99 -7.24
N ARG A 562 0.35 -26.53 -8.02
CA ARG A 562 1.02 -27.33 -9.05
C ARG A 562 1.87 -28.44 -8.43
N ALA A 563 2.65 -28.11 -7.40
CA ALA A 563 3.45 -29.10 -6.67
C ALA A 563 2.55 -30.17 -6.04
N ALA A 564 1.44 -29.76 -5.41
CA ALA A 564 0.47 -30.67 -4.82
C ALA A 564 -0.20 -31.60 -5.86
N VAL A 565 -0.49 -31.11 -7.07
CA VAL A 565 -1.04 -31.97 -8.14
C VAL A 565 -0.02 -33.00 -8.57
N ALA A 566 1.23 -32.58 -8.83
CA ALA A 566 2.32 -33.50 -9.20
C ALA A 566 2.61 -34.53 -8.10
N MET A 567 2.61 -34.09 -6.84
CA MET A 567 2.72 -34.95 -5.66
C MET A 567 1.62 -36.03 -5.66
N GLY A 568 0.34 -35.61 -5.85
CA GLY A 568 -0.78 -36.54 -5.90
C GLY A 568 -0.69 -37.56 -7.04
N GLU A 569 -0.23 -37.11 -8.23
CA GLU A 569 -0.01 -38.01 -9.37
C GLU A 569 1.14 -39.01 -9.13
N LEU A 570 2.29 -38.49 -8.63
CA LEU A 570 3.44 -39.36 -8.29
C LEU A 570 3.09 -40.37 -7.20
N ARG A 571 2.41 -39.97 -6.15
CA ARG A 571 1.95 -40.87 -5.07
C ARG A 571 1.01 -41.93 -5.60
N SER A 572 0.04 -41.55 -6.46
CA SER A 572 -0.86 -42.55 -7.07
C SER A 572 -0.12 -43.53 -7.98
N ALA A 573 0.89 -43.04 -8.69
CA ALA A 573 1.76 -43.84 -9.53
C ALA A 573 2.58 -44.82 -8.70
N VAL A 574 3.25 -44.37 -7.62
CA VAL A 574 3.99 -45.21 -6.69
C VAL A 574 3.12 -46.36 -6.17
N ARG A 575 1.91 -46.03 -5.70
CA ARG A 575 0.98 -47.02 -5.17
C ARG A 575 0.58 -48.08 -6.23
N THR A 576 0.36 -47.66 -7.46
CA THR A 576 0.05 -48.54 -8.57
C THR A 576 1.22 -49.44 -8.94
N LEU A 577 2.43 -48.86 -9.00
CA LEU A 577 3.66 -49.60 -9.32
C LEU A 577 4.04 -50.59 -8.22
N ALA A 578 3.87 -50.19 -6.96
CA ALA A 578 4.10 -51.07 -5.81
C ALA A 578 3.22 -52.35 -5.87
N LEU A 579 1.96 -52.23 -6.28
CA LEU A 579 1.04 -53.36 -6.44
C LEU A 579 1.43 -54.28 -7.60
N LEU A 580 2.31 -53.84 -8.51
CA LEU A 580 2.90 -54.75 -9.52
C LEU A 580 4.02 -55.63 -8.98
N ASP A 581 4.39 -55.42 -7.72
CA ASP A 581 5.42 -56.20 -7.00
C ASP A 581 6.78 -56.13 -7.71
N LEU A 582 7.14 -54.93 -8.17
CA LEU A 582 8.43 -54.60 -8.81
C LEU A 582 9.51 -54.37 -7.75
N GLU A 583 10.75 -54.54 -8.15
CA GLU A 583 11.91 -54.19 -7.30
C GLU A 583 12.00 -52.66 -7.09
N PRO A 584 12.54 -52.18 -5.95
CA PRO A 584 12.59 -50.75 -5.65
C PRO A 584 13.19 -49.86 -6.75
N ALA A 585 14.29 -50.29 -7.37
CA ALA A 585 14.92 -49.56 -8.48
C ALA A 585 14.05 -49.54 -9.75
N GLU A 586 13.27 -50.61 -9.99
CA GLU A 586 12.33 -50.66 -11.12
C GLU A 586 11.15 -49.70 -10.89
N VAL A 587 10.68 -49.62 -9.64
CA VAL A 587 9.62 -48.66 -9.25
C VAL A 587 10.09 -47.24 -9.46
N LEU A 588 11.29 -46.85 -8.96
CA LEU A 588 11.82 -45.50 -9.15
C LEU A 588 12.10 -45.19 -10.63
N SER A 589 12.59 -46.15 -11.41
CA SER A 589 12.80 -45.96 -12.85
C SER A 589 11.51 -45.69 -13.61
N ALA A 590 10.42 -46.39 -13.24
CA ALA A 590 9.10 -46.16 -13.82
C ALA A 590 8.52 -44.81 -13.37
N LEU A 591 8.75 -44.40 -12.12
CA LEU A 591 8.35 -43.07 -11.60
C LEU A 591 9.12 -41.93 -12.29
N ASP A 592 10.40 -42.08 -12.56
CA ASP A 592 11.20 -41.15 -13.31
C ASP A 592 10.63 -40.88 -14.72
N GLU A 593 10.18 -41.97 -15.39
CA GLU A 593 9.51 -41.81 -16.69
C GLU A 593 8.17 -41.09 -16.59
N ILE A 594 7.41 -41.32 -15.51
CA ILE A 594 6.14 -40.64 -15.25
C ILE A 594 6.42 -39.17 -14.94
N ALA A 595 7.35 -38.85 -14.05
CA ALA A 595 7.71 -37.45 -13.69
C ALA A 595 8.14 -36.67 -14.92
N ARG A 596 8.92 -37.23 -15.83
CA ARG A 596 9.27 -36.63 -17.12
C ARG A 596 8.06 -36.42 -18.03
N GLY A 597 7.10 -37.31 -17.97
CA GLY A 597 5.85 -37.22 -18.74
C GLY A 597 4.93 -36.11 -18.24
N LEU A 598 4.91 -35.81 -16.95
CA LEU A 598 4.13 -34.73 -16.35
C LEU A 598 4.58 -33.34 -16.81
N GLY A 599 5.89 -33.15 -17.02
CA GLY A 599 6.48 -31.90 -17.52
C GLY A 599 6.37 -31.69 -19.04
N ALA A 600 5.96 -32.70 -19.80
CA ALA A 600 5.92 -32.57 -21.25
C ALA A 600 4.64 -31.83 -21.74
N PRO A 601 4.73 -30.82 -22.63
CA PRO A 601 3.57 -30.18 -23.20
C PRO A 601 2.79 -31.18 -24.09
N GLY A 602 1.76 -31.84 -23.56
CA GLY A 602 0.89 -32.73 -24.28
C GLY A 602 0.61 -34.12 -23.71
N GLY A 603 0.88 -34.36 -22.42
CA GLY A 603 0.51 -35.61 -21.74
C GLY A 603 -0.99 -35.90 -21.86
N VAL A 604 -1.33 -37.00 -22.56
CA VAL A 604 -2.63 -37.71 -22.66
C VAL A 604 -3.78 -37.07 -23.45
N GLN A 605 -3.68 -35.86 -24.01
CA GLN A 605 -4.77 -35.30 -24.87
C GLN A 605 -4.36 -34.94 -26.30
N GLN A 606 -3.53 -35.70 -26.98
CA GLN A 606 -3.37 -35.60 -28.44
C GLN A 606 -4.11 -36.69 -29.22
N ALA A 607 -5.40 -36.66 -29.14
CA ALA A 607 -6.22 -37.35 -30.13
C ALA A 607 -7.48 -36.58 -30.56
N THR A 608 -7.49 -35.26 -30.51
CA THR A 608 -8.44 -34.41 -31.27
C THR A 608 -8.17 -32.96 -31.02
N ARG A 609 -7.40 -32.30 -31.92
CA ARG A 609 -7.69 -30.97 -32.50
C ARG A 609 -6.42 -30.32 -33.06
N ALA A 610 -6.23 -30.54 -34.35
CA ALA A 610 -5.52 -29.58 -35.19
C ALA A 610 -6.28 -28.23 -35.16
N ALA A 611 -5.49 -27.12 -35.07
CA ALA A 611 -5.88 -25.74 -35.23
C ALA A 611 -6.20 -24.96 -33.93
N ARG A 612 -5.11 -24.50 -33.27
CA ARG A 612 -5.07 -23.14 -32.71
C ARG A 612 -3.63 -22.66 -32.57
N ARG A 613 -3.39 -21.38 -32.92
CA ARG A 613 -2.12 -20.69 -32.99
C ARG A 613 -1.31 -20.78 -31.67
N PRO A 614 0.06 -20.82 -31.75
CA PRO A 614 0.88 -20.81 -30.57
C PRO A 614 0.81 -19.41 -29.91
N ARG A 615 0.27 -19.36 -28.73
CA ARG A 615 0.54 -18.30 -27.76
C ARG A 615 1.86 -18.65 -27.10
N GLU A 616 2.66 -17.61 -26.84
CA GLU A 616 3.96 -17.55 -26.23
C GLU A 616 4.31 -18.73 -25.30
N ALA A 617 5.52 -19.25 -25.50
CA ALA A 617 6.10 -20.39 -24.83
C ALA A 617 5.91 -20.31 -23.30
N ASP A 618 4.93 -21.04 -22.77
CA ASP A 618 5.06 -21.62 -21.47
C ASP A 618 6.24 -22.59 -21.57
N LEU A 619 7.34 -22.23 -20.96
CA LEU A 619 8.42 -23.14 -20.67
C LEU A 619 7.78 -24.29 -19.88
N SER A 620 7.73 -25.49 -20.45
CA SER A 620 7.34 -26.69 -19.74
C SER A 620 8.34 -26.86 -18.58
N GLU A 621 7.91 -26.47 -17.39
CA GLU A 621 8.66 -26.73 -16.16
C GLU A 621 8.71 -28.24 -15.99
N VAL A 622 9.90 -28.80 -16.05
CA VAL A 622 10.15 -30.19 -15.70
C VAL A 622 9.85 -30.34 -14.21
N TYR A 623 8.91 -31.20 -13.85
CA TYR A 623 8.66 -31.51 -12.45
C TYR A 623 9.81 -32.39 -11.94
N LEU A 624 10.59 -31.85 -11.03
CA LEU A 624 11.63 -32.54 -10.33
C LEU A 624 11.09 -32.96 -8.97
N ALA A 625 11.39 -34.18 -8.58
CA ALA A 625 11.02 -34.66 -7.26
C ALA A 625 12.13 -35.56 -6.68
N THR A 626 12.29 -35.51 -5.38
CA THR A 626 13.13 -36.46 -4.66
C THR A 626 12.25 -37.55 -4.07
N CYS A 627 12.75 -38.79 -3.98
CA CYS A 627 11.98 -39.87 -3.43
C CYS A 627 12.89 -41.00 -2.90
N VAL A 628 12.59 -41.50 -1.70
CA VAL A 628 13.14 -42.77 -1.19
C VAL A 628 12.02 -43.78 -1.15
N TYR A 629 12.28 -44.95 -1.72
CA TYR A 629 11.37 -46.10 -1.75
C TYR A 629 12.04 -47.30 -1.09
N ALA A 630 11.41 -47.77 -0.02
CA ALA A 630 11.95 -48.86 0.79
C ALA A 630 10.93 -50.00 0.88
N VAL A 631 11.35 -51.26 0.67
CA VAL A 631 10.50 -52.44 0.83
C VAL A 631 11.01 -53.30 1.98
N TYR A 632 10.23 -53.34 3.04
CA TYR A 632 10.49 -54.18 4.22
C TYR A 632 9.82 -55.53 4.11
N ASP A 633 10.57 -56.62 4.31
CA ASP A 633 10.08 -58.01 4.43
C ASP A 633 9.99 -58.39 5.90
N SER A 634 8.79 -58.57 6.42
CA SER A 634 8.53 -58.87 7.84
C SER A 634 9.03 -60.26 8.29
N VAL A 635 9.26 -61.17 7.33
CA VAL A 635 9.76 -62.54 7.60
C VAL A 635 11.27 -62.54 7.74
N THR A 636 11.95 -61.88 6.80
CA THR A 636 13.42 -61.86 6.78
C THR A 636 14.00 -60.69 7.56
N ARG A 637 13.15 -59.72 7.92
CA ARG A 637 13.53 -58.43 8.53
C ARG A 637 14.56 -57.68 7.70
N ARG A 638 14.51 -57.81 6.39
CA ARG A 638 15.35 -57.09 5.45
C ARG A 638 14.56 -56.00 4.82
N CYS A 639 15.21 -54.89 4.66
CA CYS A 639 14.66 -53.71 3.97
C CYS A 639 15.53 -53.40 2.76
N THR A 640 14.93 -53.37 1.59
CA THR A 640 15.59 -52.97 0.34
C THR A 640 15.24 -51.55 0.01
N PHE A 641 16.24 -50.69 -0.13
CA PHE A 641 16.10 -49.27 -0.40
C PHE A 641 16.53 -48.95 -1.83
N ALA A 642 15.83 -48.01 -2.46
CA ALA A 642 16.28 -47.27 -3.63
C ALA A 642 16.02 -45.80 -3.41
N ASN A 643 16.91 -44.93 -3.87
CA ASN A 643 16.88 -43.49 -3.59
C ASN A 643 17.00 -42.65 -4.88
N ALA A 644 16.08 -41.77 -5.10
CA ALA A 644 16.07 -40.80 -6.19
C ALA A 644 16.38 -39.39 -5.67
N GLY A 645 17.63 -39.18 -5.21
CA GLY A 645 18.11 -37.86 -4.78
C GLY A 645 17.52 -37.33 -3.48
N HIS A 646 16.88 -38.22 -2.68
CA HIS A 646 16.27 -37.86 -1.40
C HIS A 646 17.28 -38.02 -0.25
N LEU A 647 16.97 -37.37 0.89
CA LEU A 647 17.79 -37.49 2.09
C LEU A 647 17.88 -38.99 2.57
N PRO A 648 19.04 -39.40 3.08
CA PRO A 648 19.20 -40.79 3.55
C PRO A 648 18.33 -41.04 4.78
N PRO A 649 17.72 -42.25 4.91
CA PRO A 649 16.99 -42.64 6.09
C PRO A 649 17.90 -42.76 7.34
N ALA A 650 17.33 -42.45 8.51
CA ALA A 650 18.03 -42.71 9.78
C ALA A 650 17.60 -44.05 10.39
N LEU A 651 18.55 -44.77 10.99
CA LEU A 651 18.34 -46.03 11.70
C LEU A 651 18.84 -45.94 13.13
N VAL A 652 18.04 -46.42 14.07
CA VAL A 652 18.45 -46.62 15.48
C VAL A 652 18.27 -48.07 15.83
N GLU A 653 19.36 -48.75 16.07
CA GLU A 653 19.33 -50.14 16.57
C GLU A 653 19.21 -50.14 18.10
N PRO A 654 18.57 -51.15 18.70
CA PRO A 654 18.45 -51.22 20.13
C PRO A 654 19.81 -51.20 20.84
N GLY A 655 20.06 -50.18 21.66
CA GLY A 655 21.30 -50.01 22.42
C GLY A 655 22.46 -49.37 21.66
N GLU A 656 22.27 -49.02 20.41
CA GLU A 656 23.26 -48.30 19.59
C GLU A 656 22.83 -46.85 19.37
N ALA A 657 23.75 -46.01 18.91
CA ALA A 657 23.45 -44.62 18.53
C ALA A 657 22.76 -44.60 17.17
N ALA A 658 21.89 -43.60 16.99
CA ALA A 658 21.28 -43.34 15.69
C ALA A 658 22.34 -43.08 14.61
N LEU A 659 22.14 -43.63 13.44
CA LEU A 659 23.03 -43.46 12.29
C LEU A 659 22.24 -43.20 11.02
N MET A 660 22.84 -42.46 10.06
CA MET A 660 22.30 -42.33 8.73
C MET A 660 22.67 -43.57 7.90
N LEU A 661 21.68 -44.12 7.21
CA LEU A 661 21.93 -45.27 6.34
C LEU A 661 22.68 -44.83 5.09
N ASP A 662 23.70 -45.59 4.71
CA ASP A 662 24.44 -45.38 3.46
C ASP A 662 23.64 -45.99 2.28
N VAL A 663 22.65 -45.22 1.81
CA VAL A 663 21.83 -45.57 0.65
C VAL A 663 22.36 -44.79 -0.55
N PRO A 664 22.80 -45.42 -1.66
CA PRO A 664 23.35 -44.72 -2.80
C PRO A 664 22.37 -43.65 -3.33
N PRO A 665 22.77 -42.39 -3.39
CA PRO A 665 21.90 -41.33 -3.91
C PRO A 665 21.83 -41.42 -5.45
N GLY A 666 20.62 -41.63 -5.99
CA GLY A 666 20.35 -41.54 -7.43
C GLY A 666 20.06 -40.09 -7.85
N MET A 667 19.80 -39.90 -9.13
CA MET A 667 19.32 -38.61 -9.64
C MET A 667 17.86 -38.39 -9.22
N PRO A 668 17.44 -37.13 -8.95
CA PRO A 668 16.04 -36.84 -8.72
C PRO A 668 15.14 -37.29 -9.86
N LEU A 669 13.90 -37.62 -9.56
CA LEU A 669 12.88 -38.01 -10.54
C LEU A 669 12.62 -36.81 -11.50
N GLY A 670 12.43 -37.13 -12.76
CA GLY A 670 12.23 -36.12 -13.82
C GLY A 670 13.50 -35.68 -14.55
N VAL A 671 14.70 -35.97 -13.97
CA VAL A 671 15.98 -35.67 -14.63
C VAL A 671 16.31 -36.72 -15.69
N GLY A 672 16.05 -37.95 -15.42
CA GLY A 672 16.43 -39.10 -16.29
C GLY A 672 17.93 -39.41 -16.25
N GLY A 673 18.34 -40.52 -16.78
CA GLY A 673 19.74 -40.81 -17.03
C GLY A 673 20.16 -42.20 -16.62
N GLU A 674 20.59 -42.41 -15.40
CA GLU A 674 21.15 -43.69 -14.93
C GLU A 674 20.11 -44.50 -14.17
N PRO A 675 20.22 -45.84 -14.18
CA PRO A 675 19.37 -46.71 -13.37
C PRO A 675 19.64 -46.44 -11.90
N PHE A 676 18.61 -46.60 -11.06
CA PHE A 676 18.75 -46.52 -9.61
C PHE A 676 19.42 -47.77 -9.05
N GLU A 677 20.24 -47.58 -8.03
CA GLU A 677 20.86 -48.66 -7.29
C GLU A 677 20.04 -49.10 -6.09
N GLU A 678 20.13 -50.36 -5.72
CA GLU A 678 19.47 -50.92 -4.56
C GLU A 678 20.48 -51.33 -3.48
N VAL A 679 20.11 -51.10 -2.22
CA VAL A 679 20.84 -51.58 -1.07
C VAL A 679 19.88 -52.33 -0.15
N GLU A 680 20.31 -53.58 0.26
CA GLU A 680 19.54 -54.39 1.20
C GLU A 680 20.19 -54.27 2.58
N VAL A 681 19.42 -53.94 3.59
CA VAL A 681 19.85 -53.77 4.99
C VAL A 681 19.01 -54.71 5.86
N GLU A 682 19.66 -55.44 6.76
CA GLU A 682 18.97 -56.25 7.77
C GLU A 682 18.63 -55.36 8.97
N LEU A 683 17.35 -55.28 9.33
CA LEU A 683 16.85 -54.46 10.42
C LEU A 683 16.60 -55.38 11.65
N PRO A 684 17.34 -55.23 12.76
CA PRO A 684 17.10 -56.02 13.96
C PRO A 684 15.74 -55.71 14.59
N GLU A 685 15.19 -56.67 15.33
CA GLU A 685 13.94 -56.50 16.06
C GLU A 685 14.06 -55.35 17.08
N GLY A 686 13.08 -54.44 17.11
CA GLY A 686 13.10 -53.23 17.94
C GLY A 686 13.86 -52.07 17.32
N ALA A 687 14.49 -52.22 16.15
CA ALA A 687 15.11 -51.11 15.44
C ALA A 687 14.06 -50.06 14.98
N LEU A 688 14.43 -48.82 15.00
CA LEU A 688 13.63 -47.69 14.55
C LEU A 688 14.22 -47.16 13.25
N LEU A 689 13.44 -47.19 12.18
CA LEU A 689 13.73 -46.59 10.89
C LEU A 689 12.97 -45.28 10.77
N ALA A 690 13.64 -44.20 10.38
CA ALA A 690 13.02 -42.91 10.14
C ALA A 690 13.31 -42.37 8.72
N LEU A 691 12.25 -42.06 8.00
CA LEU A 691 12.29 -41.41 6.70
C LEU A 691 11.65 -40.00 6.86
N TYR A 692 12.20 -38.98 6.23
CA TYR A 692 11.80 -37.60 6.46
C TYR A 692 12.16 -36.74 5.27
N THR A 693 11.46 -35.60 5.11
CA THR A 693 11.76 -34.59 4.10
C THR A 693 12.68 -33.51 4.65
N ASP A 694 13.28 -32.72 3.76
CA ASP A 694 14.29 -31.73 4.09
C ASP A 694 13.76 -30.61 4.99
N GLY A 695 12.47 -30.26 4.92
CA GLY A 695 11.83 -29.28 5.81
C GLY A 695 11.97 -29.62 7.31
N LEU A 696 12.25 -30.89 7.66
CA LEU A 696 12.54 -31.28 9.03
C LEU A 696 13.93 -30.84 9.50
N VAL A 697 14.92 -30.80 8.62
CA VAL A 697 16.35 -30.65 8.96
C VAL A 697 17.01 -29.45 8.32
N GLU A 698 16.35 -28.77 7.36
CA GLU A 698 16.87 -27.60 6.67
C GLU A 698 16.01 -26.37 6.94
N SER A 699 16.67 -25.25 7.27
CA SER A 699 16.02 -23.94 7.37
C SER A 699 16.97 -22.84 6.90
N ARG A 700 16.45 -21.60 6.69
CA ARG A 700 17.30 -20.44 6.30
C ARG A 700 18.38 -20.13 7.31
N ASP A 701 18.14 -20.42 8.59
CA ASP A 701 19.03 -20.04 9.69
C ASP A 701 19.98 -21.18 10.08
N HIS A 702 19.72 -22.43 9.63
CA HIS A 702 20.49 -23.62 9.97
C HIS A 702 20.80 -24.46 8.72
N PRO A 703 22.09 -24.69 8.43
CA PRO A 703 22.49 -25.50 7.31
C PRO A 703 22.12 -26.96 7.53
N LEU A 704 21.88 -27.73 6.46
CA LEU A 704 21.47 -29.11 6.44
C LEU A 704 22.31 -30.03 7.37
N ASP A 705 23.62 -29.82 7.39
CA ASP A 705 24.54 -30.63 8.21
C ASP A 705 24.28 -30.50 9.72
N GLU A 706 23.93 -29.31 10.18
CA GLU A 706 23.57 -29.06 11.59
C GLU A 706 22.22 -29.67 11.94
N GLY A 707 21.22 -29.50 11.03
CA GLY A 707 19.91 -30.11 11.20
C GLY A 707 19.93 -31.62 11.23
N LEU A 708 20.73 -32.28 10.37
CA LEU A 708 20.92 -33.72 10.39
C LEU A 708 21.56 -34.21 11.69
N GLN A 709 22.54 -33.46 12.22
CA GLN A 709 23.14 -33.82 13.54
C GLN A 709 22.13 -33.69 14.68
N ALA A 710 21.32 -32.62 14.67
CA ALA A 710 20.27 -32.41 15.66
C ALA A 710 19.20 -33.54 15.58
N PHE A 711 18.80 -33.91 14.35
CA PHE A 711 17.86 -35.00 14.10
C PHE A 711 18.37 -36.33 14.65
N VAL A 712 19.58 -36.72 14.31
CA VAL A 712 20.22 -37.96 14.86
C VAL A 712 20.32 -37.88 16.39
N GLY A 713 20.63 -36.69 16.94
CA GLY A 713 20.67 -36.46 18.38
C GLY A 713 19.32 -36.59 19.10
N ALA A 714 18.22 -36.29 18.40
CA ALA A 714 16.87 -36.40 18.92
C ALA A 714 16.31 -37.84 18.92
N LEU A 715 16.86 -38.70 18.08
CA LEU A 715 16.50 -40.14 17.99
C LEU A 715 17.21 -40.96 19.06
N THR A 716 16.85 -40.83 20.34
CA THR A 716 17.63 -41.37 21.47
C THR A 716 17.09 -42.62 22.09
N ASP A 717 15.79 -42.91 22.00
CA ASP A 717 15.18 -44.10 22.64
C ASP A 717 14.24 -44.84 21.68
N PRO A 718 14.72 -45.87 21.00
CA PRO A 718 13.88 -46.63 20.09
C PRO A 718 12.78 -47.44 20.80
N SER A 719 12.76 -47.54 22.14
CA SER A 719 11.78 -48.31 22.91
C SER A 719 10.58 -47.48 23.40
N ALA A 720 10.67 -46.15 23.36
CA ALA A 720 9.56 -45.23 23.72
C ALA A 720 8.35 -45.42 22.79
N PRO A 721 7.11 -45.05 23.19
CA PRO A 721 5.98 -45.02 22.28
C PRO A 721 6.32 -44.22 21.03
N LEU A 722 5.98 -44.73 19.84
CA LEU A 722 6.46 -44.15 18.58
C LEU A 722 5.93 -42.73 18.35
N GLU A 723 4.69 -42.48 18.77
CA GLU A 723 4.08 -41.16 18.75
C GLU A 723 4.86 -40.16 19.59
N ASP A 724 5.30 -40.57 20.80
CA ASP A 724 6.10 -39.72 21.69
C ASP A 724 7.48 -39.39 21.09
N VAL A 725 8.06 -40.36 20.36
CA VAL A 725 9.36 -40.17 19.65
C VAL A 725 9.17 -39.15 18.51
N CYS A 726 8.11 -39.30 17.72
CA CYS A 726 7.77 -38.32 16.67
C CYS A 726 7.62 -36.92 17.24
N ASP A 727 6.82 -36.77 18.29
CA ASP A 727 6.56 -35.48 18.92
C ASP A 727 7.82 -34.90 19.57
N HIS A 728 8.68 -35.75 20.15
CA HIS A 728 9.97 -35.29 20.69
C HIS A 728 10.90 -34.77 19.60
N VAL A 729 11.01 -35.44 18.47
CA VAL A 729 11.81 -35.00 17.32
C VAL A 729 11.32 -33.69 16.80
N LEU A 730 10.01 -33.55 16.55
CA LEU A 730 9.42 -32.32 16.08
C LEU A 730 9.65 -31.17 17.05
N ASN A 731 9.40 -31.36 18.35
CA ASN A 731 9.61 -30.35 19.36
C ASN A 731 11.09 -29.95 19.52
N THR A 732 12.02 -30.88 19.35
CA THR A 732 13.46 -30.59 19.45
C THR A 732 13.95 -29.74 18.28
N LEU A 733 13.37 -29.94 17.10
CA LEU A 733 13.73 -29.27 15.86
C LEU A 733 12.82 -28.08 15.57
N ASP A 734 11.73 -27.88 16.32
CA ASP A 734 10.65 -26.88 16.04
C ASP A 734 11.12 -25.42 16.06
N SER A 735 12.18 -25.08 16.78
CA SER A 735 12.77 -23.74 16.73
C SER A 735 13.28 -23.33 15.33
N HIS A 736 13.32 -24.27 14.41
CA HIS A 736 13.87 -24.13 13.07
C HIS A 736 12.80 -24.25 11.98
N HIS A 737 11.56 -24.51 12.36
CA HIS A 737 10.47 -24.76 11.42
C HIS A 737 9.72 -23.49 11.07
N GLY A 738 9.54 -23.23 9.82
CA GLY A 738 8.73 -22.10 9.42
C GLY A 738 8.47 -21.98 7.92
N GLU A 739 9.28 -22.57 7.08
CA GLU A 739 9.24 -22.24 5.66
C GLU A 739 8.88 -23.38 4.71
N ASP A 740 9.11 -24.66 5.07
CA ASP A 740 8.79 -25.80 4.24
C ASP A 740 7.89 -26.82 4.92
N ASP A 741 7.25 -27.68 4.12
CA ASP A 741 6.46 -28.79 4.60
C ASP A 741 7.37 -29.85 5.26
N ILE A 742 6.83 -30.57 6.21
CA ILE A 742 7.53 -31.64 6.90
C ILE A 742 6.72 -32.91 6.77
N ALA A 743 7.30 -33.93 6.17
CA ALA A 743 6.81 -35.30 6.24
C ALA A 743 7.79 -36.17 7.04
N LEU A 744 7.31 -36.82 8.08
CA LEU A 744 8.08 -37.71 8.93
C LEU A 744 7.36 -39.06 9.02
N LEU A 745 8.04 -40.13 8.63
CA LEU A 745 7.57 -41.49 8.72
C LEU A 745 8.54 -42.27 9.57
N MET A 746 8.06 -42.80 10.70
CA MET A 746 8.83 -43.64 11.59
C MET A 746 8.25 -45.05 11.61
N ALA A 747 9.11 -46.06 11.51
CA ALA A 747 8.74 -47.46 11.53
C ALA A 747 9.61 -48.23 12.50
N ARG A 748 8.99 -48.85 13.51
CA ARG A 748 9.67 -49.77 14.44
C ARG A 748 9.52 -51.20 13.99
N VAL A 749 10.61 -51.88 13.85
CA VAL A 749 10.69 -53.29 13.42
C VAL A 749 10.21 -54.22 14.51
N GLN A 750 9.16 -54.98 14.23
CA GLN A 750 8.66 -56.04 15.10
C GLN A 750 8.93 -57.42 14.50
N GLY A 751 8.90 -57.53 13.17
CA GLY A 751 8.98 -58.78 12.46
C GLY A 751 7.74 -59.67 12.65
N LEU A 752 7.62 -60.69 11.87
CA LEU A 752 6.61 -61.74 12.12
C LEU A 752 7.09 -62.71 13.21
N PRO A 753 6.25 -63.06 14.18
CA PRO A 753 6.60 -64.08 15.19
C PRO A 753 6.98 -65.40 14.53
N ALA A 754 7.99 -66.11 15.06
CA ALA A 754 8.48 -67.37 14.49
C ALA A 754 7.41 -68.47 14.42
N ASN A 755 6.40 -68.41 15.30
CA ASN A 755 5.25 -69.31 15.27
C ASN A 755 4.22 -68.97 14.20
N SER A 756 4.31 -67.81 13.57
CA SER A 756 3.46 -67.37 12.46
C SER A 756 4.05 -67.66 11.07
N VAL A 757 5.21 -68.31 11.03
CA VAL A 757 5.93 -68.66 9.80
C VAL A 757 6.17 -70.11 9.69
N GLY A 758 5.71 -70.71 8.61
CA GLY A 758 6.09 -72.08 8.19
C GLY A 758 6.99 -72.00 6.96
N ASP A 759 8.17 -72.63 6.99
CA ASP A 759 9.15 -72.55 5.89
C ASP A 759 9.83 -73.88 5.64
N TRP A 760 9.71 -74.40 4.41
CA TRP A 760 10.21 -75.67 4.02
C TRP A 760 10.88 -75.62 2.65
N THR A 761 12.06 -76.34 2.56
CA THR A 761 12.73 -76.64 1.31
C THR A 761 12.30 -78.00 0.81
N LEU A 762 11.79 -78.05 -0.38
CA LEU A 762 11.29 -79.21 -1.04
C LEU A 762 12.22 -79.69 -2.17
N PRO A 763 12.62 -80.95 -2.22
CA PRO A 763 13.41 -81.39 -3.36
C PRO A 763 12.56 -81.41 -4.63
N ARG A 764 13.19 -81.29 -5.77
CA ARG A 764 12.45 -81.28 -7.06
C ARG A 764 12.06 -82.68 -7.50
N GLU A 765 11.06 -83.22 -6.85
CA GLU A 765 10.52 -84.58 -7.06
C GLU A 765 8.99 -84.57 -7.09
N PRO A 766 8.31 -85.46 -7.86
CA PRO A 766 6.85 -85.48 -7.86
C PRO A 766 6.22 -85.67 -6.49
N ARG A 767 6.95 -86.38 -5.57
CA ARG A 767 6.50 -86.59 -4.18
C ARG A 767 6.43 -85.30 -3.36
N SER A 768 7.10 -84.30 -3.77
CA SER A 768 7.12 -82.95 -3.07
C SER A 768 5.76 -82.28 -3.02
N VAL A 769 4.89 -82.60 -3.96
CA VAL A 769 3.51 -82.13 -3.90
C VAL A 769 2.75 -82.65 -2.70
N GLY A 770 2.95 -84.06 -2.42
CA GLY A 770 2.36 -84.63 -1.27
C GLY A 770 2.93 -84.13 0.07
N ARG A 771 4.27 -83.92 0.13
CA ARG A 771 4.94 -83.30 1.29
C ARG A 771 4.47 -81.87 1.54
N ALA A 772 4.31 -81.08 0.47
CA ALA A 772 3.83 -79.75 0.58
C ALA A 772 2.43 -79.64 1.22
N ARG A 773 1.53 -80.60 0.84
CA ARG A 773 0.21 -80.68 1.47
C ARG A 773 0.32 -81.08 2.95
N GLU A 774 1.17 -82.14 3.28
CA GLU A 774 1.37 -82.56 4.66
C GLU A 774 1.91 -81.40 5.52
N HIS A 775 2.86 -80.56 5.02
CA HIS A 775 3.39 -79.39 5.71
C HIS A 775 2.31 -78.30 5.86
N ALA A 776 1.55 -78.02 4.83
CA ALA A 776 0.48 -77.03 4.88
C ALA A 776 -0.59 -77.47 5.91
N ARG A 777 -1.04 -78.70 5.85
CA ARG A 777 -2.02 -79.29 6.81
C ARG A 777 -1.54 -79.16 8.23
N GLY A 778 -0.32 -79.64 8.50
CA GLY A 778 0.25 -79.66 9.86
C GLY A 778 0.39 -78.21 10.40
N GLN A 779 0.78 -77.25 9.56
CA GLN A 779 0.95 -75.90 9.98
C GLN A 779 -0.40 -75.22 10.25
N LEU A 780 -1.40 -75.42 9.38
CA LEU A 780 -2.72 -74.89 9.59
C LEU A 780 -3.44 -75.41 10.80
N GLN A 781 -3.25 -76.75 11.08
CA GLN A 781 -3.72 -77.33 12.32
C GLN A 781 -3.05 -76.71 13.55
N SER A 782 -1.73 -76.46 13.50
CA SER A 782 -1.04 -75.74 14.59
C SER A 782 -1.50 -74.30 14.81
N TRP A 783 -2.15 -73.66 13.82
CA TRP A 783 -2.71 -72.37 13.87
C TRP A 783 -4.21 -72.33 14.12
N ASP A 784 -4.87 -73.51 14.38
CA ASP A 784 -6.32 -73.62 14.56
C ASP A 784 -7.15 -73.14 13.34
N LEU A 785 -6.59 -73.32 12.13
CA LEU A 785 -7.21 -72.89 10.86
C LEU A 785 -7.71 -74.04 10.00
N GLU A 786 -8.37 -75.05 10.62
CA GLU A 786 -8.90 -76.22 9.93
C GLU A 786 -9.81 -75.89 8.74
N ALA A 787 -10.58 -74.82 8.83
CA ALA A 787 -11.46 -74.38 7.76
C ALA A 787 -10.72 -74.03 6.45
N LEU A 788 -9.45 -73.70 6.49
CA LEU A 788 -8.63 -73.34 5.35
C LEU A 788 -7.84 -74.48 4.77
N VAL A 789 -7.80 -75.66 5.44
CA VAL A 789 -6.92 -76.79 5.08
C VAL A 789 -7.20 -77.26 3.66
N ASP A 790 -8.46 -77.56 3.30
CA ASP A 790 -8.81 -78.14 1.99
C ASP A 790 -8.49 -77.15 0.85
N THR A 791 -8.80 -75.90 1.03
CA THR A 791 -8.50 -74.87 0.05
C THR A 791 -6.99 -74.68 -0.11
N THR A 792 -6.26 -74.54 1.01
CA THR A 792 -4.81 -74.33 0.97
C THR A 792 -4.10 -75.56 0.36
N GLU A 793 -4.46 -76.79 0.71
CA GLU A 793 -3.87 -77.98 0.11
C GLU A 793 -4.05 -78.06 -1.39
N LEU A 794 -5.24 -77.71 -1.88
CA LEU A 794 -5.50 -77.65 -3.29
C LEU A 794 -4.61 -76.61 -3.98
N LEU A 795 -4.58 -75.39 -3.47
CA LEU A 795 -3.81 -74.28 -4.07
C LEU A 795 -2.30 -74.48 -3.98
N VAL A 796 -1.79 -74.98 -2.85
CA VAL A 796 -0.37 -75.44 -2.67
C VAL A 796 0.00 -76.53 -3.67
N SER A 797 -0.90 -77.50 -3.89
CA SER A 797 -0.67 -78.54 -4.88
C SER A 797 -0.50 -77.99 -6.30
N GLU A 798 -1.30 -77.00 -6.65
CA GLU A 798 -1.22 -76.31 -7.97
C GLU A 798 0.07 -75.57 -8.11
N LEU A 799 0.43 -74.73 -7.09
CA LEU A 799 1.64 -73.91 -7.16
C LEU A 799 2.92 -74.78 -7.15
N VAL A 800 3.01 -75.78 -6.31
CA VAL A 800 4.18 -76.66 -6.27
C VAL A 800 4.27 -77.49 -7.57
N THR A 801 3.15 -77.94 -8.13
CA THR A 801 3.14 -78.65 -9.42
C THR A 801 3.62 -77.70 -10.54
N ASN A 802 3.24 -76.44 -10.51
CA ASN A 802 3.71 -75.43 -11.46
C ASN A 802 5.23 -75.22 -11.31
N ALA A 803 5.74 -75.09 -10.09
CA ALA A 803 7.16 -74.99 -9.82
C ALA A 803 7.93 -76.18 -10.32
N LEU A 804 7.41 -77.42 -10.14
CA LEU A 804 8.00 -78.71 -10.65
C LEU A 804 8.02 -78.76 -12.17
N ARG A 805 6.98 -78.24 -12.86
CA ARG A 805 6.84 -78.30 -14.33
C ARG A 805 7.62 -77.23 -15.04
N TYR A 806 7.58 -76.02 -14.50
CA TYR A 806 8.04 -74.80 -15.20
C TYR A 806 9.13 -74.04 -14.45
N GLY A 807 9.44 -74.41 -13.22
CA GLY A 807 10.50 -73.83 -12.42
C GLY A 807 11.82 -74.60 -12.57
N GLU A 808 12.84 -74.13 -11.86
CA GLU A 808 14.19 -74.71 -11.82
C GLU A 808 14.67 -74.78 -10.37
N GLY A 809 15.70 -75.63 -10.12
CA GLY A 809 16.32 -75.72 -8.81
C GLY A 809 15.44 -76.30 -7.72
N GLU A 810 15.71 -75.95 -6.48
CA GLU A 810 14.91 -76.29 -5.30
C GLU A 810 13.63 -75.53 -5.23
N ILE A 811 12.61 -76.06 -4.55
CA ILE A 811 11.35 -75.39 -4.33
C ILE A 811 11.27 -75.03 -2.85
N ARG A 812 10.97 -73.81 -2.53
CA ARG A 812 10.73 -73.32 -1.16
C ARG A 812 9.26 -73.03 -1.00
N LEU A 813 8.62 -73.61 -0.03
CA LEU A 813 7.27 -73.42 0.37
C LEU A 813 7.25 -72.59 1.65
N ARG A 814 6.53 -71.51 1.71
CA ARG A 814 6.27 -70.69 2.89
C ARG A 814 4.78 -70.52 3.13
N LEU A 815 4.42 -70.61 4.40
CA LEU A 815 3.10 -70.20 4.89
C LEU A 815 3.33 -69.13 5.94
N LEU A 816 2.58 -67.99 5.78
CA LEU A 816 2.70 -66.85 6.65
C LEU A 816 1.33 -66.50 7.20
N LEU A 817 1.23 -66.33 8.50
CA LEU A 817 0.00 -65.98 9.19
C LEU A 817 0.15 -64.67 9.91
N ASP A 818 -0.71 -63.73 9.51
CA ASP A 818 -0.91 -62.44 10.21
C ASP A 818 -2.40 -62.08 10.08
N ARG A 819 -2.76 -61.03 9.38
CA ARG A 819 -4.15 -60.63 9.08
C ARG A 819 -4.80 -61.51 8.00
N THR A 820 -4.00 -62.10 7.16
CA THR A 820 -4.36 -63.09 6.15
C THR A 820 -3.43 -64.28 6.21
N LEU A 821 -3.83 -65.38 5.59
CA LEU A 821 -2.95 -66.50 5.33
C LEU A 821 -2.32 -66.36 3.95
N VAL A 822 -1.00 -66.17 3.92
CA VAL A 822 -0.23 -66.08 2.68
C VAL A 822 0.52 -67.39 2.45
N CYS A 823 0.44 -67.90 1.24
CA CYS A 823 1.25 -69.00 0.78
C CYS A 823 2.18 -68.61 -0.34
N GLU A 824 3.46 -68.85 -0.21
CA GLU A 824 4.49 -68.53 -1.19
C GLU A 824 5.17 -69.80 -1.67
N VAL A 825 5.36 -69.94 -2.97
CA VAL A 825 6.16 -71.02 -3.57
C VAL A 825 7.23 -70.34 -4.44
N TRP A 826 8.49 -70.49 -4.00
CA TRP A 826 9.66 -70.00 -4.70
C TRP A 826 10.33 -71.10 -5.50
N ASP A 827 10.83 -70.75 -6.71
CA ASP A 827 11.73 -71.61 -7.52
C ASP A 827 12.75 -70.70 -8.26
N SER A 828 13.85 -71.27 -8.71
CA SER A 828 14.94 -70.52 -9.38
C SER A 828 14.71 -70.29 -10.89
N GLY A 829 13.54 -70.61 -11.42
CA GLY A 829 13.21 -70.41 -12.81
C GLY A 829 12.76 -68.99 -13.05
N LEU A 830 13.26 -68.34 -14.11
CA LEU A 830 13.02 -66.92 -14.41
C LEU A 830 11.71 -66.65 -15.21
N VAL A 831 11.04 -67.71 -15.67
CA VAL A 831 9.83 -67.60 -16.49
C VAL A 831 8.63 -67.37 -15.57
N GLN A 832 8.03 -66.18 -15.66
CA GLN A 832 6.81 -65.88 -14.91
C GLN A 832 5.58 -66.58 -15.43
N PRO A 833 4.69 -67.09 -14.55
CA PRO A 833 3.45 -67.72 -14.96
C PRO A 833 2.51 -66.67 -15.58
N ARG A 834 1.92 -67.01 -16.72
CA ARG A 834 0.92 -66.19 -17.37
C ARG A 834 -0.45 -66.85 -17.36
N ARG A 835 -1.51 -66.13 -17.03
CA ARG A 835 -2.88 -66.58 -17.14
C ARG A 835 -3.18 -66.90 -18.61
N ARG A 836 -3.36 -68.19 -18.95
CA ARG A 836 -3.86 -68.61 -20.26
C ARG A 836 -5.29 -69.06 -20.12
N ARG A 837 -6.16 -68.63 -21.00
CA ARG A 837 -7.48 -69.26 -21.13
C ARG A 837 -7.26 -70.67 -21.65
N ALA A 838 -7.47 -71.65 -20.80
CA ALA A 838 -7.46 -73.06 -21.20
C ALA A 838 -8.66 -73.27 -22.12
N ARG A 839 -8.46 -74.00 -23.24
CA ARG A 839 -9.57 -74.55 -24.05
C ARG A 839 -10.09 -75.81 -23.35
N ASP A 840 -11.36 -76.14 -23.52
CA ASP A 840 -12.05 -77.21 -22.88
C ASP A 840 -11.35 -78.59 -23.05
N THR A 841 -10.37 -78.73 -23.96
CA THR A 841 -9.60 -79.93 -24.27
C THR A 841 -8.20 -79.94 -23.68
N ASP A 842 -7.75 -78.91 -22.95
CA ASP A 842 -6.41 -78.81 -22.41
C ASP A 842 -6.35 -79.44 -20.99
N GLU A 843 -5.61 -80.50 -20.79
CA GLU A 843 -5.37 -81.13 -19.50
C GLU A 843 -4.42 -80.28 -18.62
N GLY A 844 -3.88 -79.13 -19.12
CA GLY A 844 -2.98 -78.22 -18.45
C GLY A 844 -3.41 -76.80 -18.53
N GLY A 845 -3.28 -76.00 -17.48
CA GLY A 845 -3.50 -74.53 -17.49
C GLY A 845 -4.69 -74.05 -16.63
N ARG A 846 -5.40 -74.99 -15.96
CA ARG A 846 -6.52 -74.68 -15.05
C ARG A 846 -6.07 -74.30 -13.65
N GLY A 847 -4.85 -74.67 -13.24
CA GLY A 847 -4.35 -74.44 -11.88
C GLY A 847 -4.32 -72.97 -11.43
N LEU A 848 -3.82 -72.06 -12.27
CA LEU A 848 -3.81 -70.63 -11.94
C LEU A 848 -5.22 -70.01 -12.03
N GLN A 849 -6.17 -70.60 -12.73
CA GLN A 849 -7.56 -70.18 -12.70
C GLN A 849 -8.21 -70.55 -11.37
N LEU A 850 -7.93 -71.76 -10.86
CA LEU A 850 -8.35 -72.15 -9.53
C LEU A 850 -7.76 -71.28 -8.44
N VAL A 851 -6.46 -70.95 -8.53
CA VAL A 851 -5.84 -70.03 -7.61
C VAL A 851 -6.59 -68.69 -7.63
N GLY A 852 -6.88 -68.13 -8.80
CA GLY A 852 -7.59 -66.88 -8.91
C GLY A 852 -9.06 -66.90 -8.53
N LEU A 853 -9.67 -68.07 -8.40
CA LEU A 853 -11.09 -68.24 -8.02
C LEU A 853 -11.24 -68.42 -6.51
N LEU A 854 -10.29 -69.07 -5.86
CA LEU A 854 -10.34 -69.47 -4.48
C LEU A 854 -9.54 -68.57 -3.54
N SER A 855 -8.64 -67.75 -4.07
CA SER A 855 -7.87 -66.80 -3.28
C SER A 855 -8.45 -65.41 -3.33
N ALA A 856 -8.27 -64.64 -2.29
CA ALA A 856 -8.60 -63.20 -2.27
C ALA A 856 -7.67 -62.40 -3.20
N ALA A 857 -6.41 -62.74 -3.20
CA ALA A 857 -5.38 -62.20 -4.08
C ALA A 857 -4.38 -63.27 -4.47
N TRP A 858 -3.72 -63.15 -5.60
CA TRP A 858 -2.61 -63.97 -6.02
C TRP A 858 -1.75 -63.24 -7.02
N GLY A 859 -0.48 -63.65 -7.12
CA GLY A 859 0.46 -63.03 -8.03
C GLY A 859 1.75 -63.78 -8.20
N SER A 860 2.67 -63.18 -8.93
CA SER A 860 4.03 -63.70 -9.03
C SER A 860 5.01 -62.55 -9.04
N ARG A 861 6.07 -62.64 -8.27
CA ARG A 861 7.17 -61.65 -8.24
C ARG A 861 8.46 -62.27 -8.75
N ARG A 862 9.31 -61.44 -9.31
CA ARG A 862 10.70 -61.81 -9.60
C ARG A 862 11.53 -61.62 -8.35
N THR A 863 12.50 -62.44 -8.21
CA THR A 863 13.56 -62.30 -7.22
C THR A 863 14.91 -62.41 -7.93
N PRO A 864 16.01 -61.87 -7.40
CA PRO A 864 17.32 -61.92 -8.05
C PRO A 864 17.77 -63.30 -8.42
N ARG A 865 17.22 -64.36 -7.78
CA ARG A 865 17.62 -65.75 -7.96
C ARG A 865 16.50 -66.68 -8.44
N GLY A 866 15.35 -66.12 -8.88
CA GLY A 866 14.22 -66.93 -9.32
C GLY A 866 12.89 -66.18 -9.33
N LYS A 867 11.83 -66.82 -8.98
CA LYS A 867 10.50 -66.24 -8.83
C LYS A 867 9.76 -66.83 -7.63
N THR A 868 8.87 -66.04 -7.05
CA THR A 868 7.88 -66.45 -6.06
C THR A 868 6.48 -66.33 -6.68
N VAL A 869 5.68 -67.40 -6.58
CA VAL A 869 4.23 -67.41 -6.88
C VAL A 869 3.51 -67.53 -5.56
N TRP A 870 2.54 -66.66 -5.33
CA TRP A 870 1.88 -66.58 -4.03
C TRP A 870 0.36 -66.46 -4.19
N PHE A 871 -0.37 -66.82 -3.12
CA PHE A 871 -1.78 -66.52 -2.95
C PHE A 871 -2.08 -66.13 -1.51
N GLU A 872 -3.18 -65.35 -1.32
CA GLU A 872 -3.70 -64.95 -0.02
C GLU A 872 -5.08 -65.49 0.21
N LEU A 873 -5.35 -65.95 1.40
CA LEU A 873 -6.67 -66.34 1.87
C LEU A 873 -7.07 -65.50 3.08
N PRO A 874 -8.33 -65.01 3.11
CA PRO A 874 -8.83 -64.30 4.29
C PRO A 874 -8.96 -65.31 5.45
N LEU A 875 -8.71 -64.84 6.66
CA LEU A 875 -8.96 -65.64 7.84
C LEU A 875 -10.46 -65.81 8.06
N PRO A 876 -10.93 -66.94 8.60
CA PRO A 876 -12.35 -67.16 8.81
C PRO A 876 -12.88 -66.27 9.93
N ASP A 877 -13.24 -65.07 9.64
CA ASP A 877 -14.09 -64.22 10.48
C ASP A 877 -15.54 -64.74 10.28
N GLY A 878 -16.27 -65.04 11.31
CA GLY A 878 -17.52 -65.77 11.38
C GLY A 878 -18.68 -65.42 10.44
N GLU A 879 -18.50 -64.56 9.40
CA GLU A 879 -19.58 -64.14 8.48
C GLU A 879 -19.25 -64.13 6.97
N THR A 880 -17.99 -64.30 6.55
CA THR A 880 -17.65 -64.39 5.12
C THR A 880 -17.57 -65.86 4.68
N GLY A 881 -18.58 -66.30 3.98
CA GLY A 881 -18.63 -67.65 3.39
C GLY A 881 -17.47 -67.84 2.41
N LEU A 882 -16.48 -68.69 2.80
CA LEU A 882 -15.44 -69.20 1.90
C LEU A 882 -16.13 -69.97 0.78
N THR A 883 -15.76 -69.70 -0.47
CA THR A 883 -16.25 -70.44 -1.63
C THR A 883 -15.82 -71.87 -1.48
N ASP A 884 -16.79 -72.86 -1.48
CA ASP A 884 -16.48 -74.29 -1.36
C ASP A 884 -15.54 -74.71 -2.51
N PRO A 885 -14.38 -75.26 -2.25
CA PRO A 885 -13.44 -75.77 -3.25
C PRO A 885 -14.08 -76.72 -4.26
N ALA A 886 -15.03 -77.50 -3.80
CA ALA A 886 -15.79 -78.44 -4.67
C ALA A 886 -16.73 -77.66 -5.66
N GLU A 887 -17.34 -76.59 -5.21
CA GLU A 887 -18.20 -75.69 -6.06
C GLU A 887 -17.35 -74.95 -7.05
N ALA A 888 -16.22 -74.47 -6.67
CA ALA A 888 -15.27 -73.75 -7.56
C ALA A 888 -14.69 -74.68 -8.63
N LEU A 889 -14.36 -75.95 -8.24
CA LEU A 889 -13.98 -76.96 -9.22
C LEU A 889 -15.09 -77.27 -10.19
N LEU A 890 -16.34 -77.38 -9.74
CA LEU A 890 -17.52 -77.62 -10.62
C LEU A 890 -17.82 -76.49 -11.55
N SER A 891 -17.50 -75.26 -11.19
CA SER A 891 -17.65 -74.02 -12.04
C SER A 891 -16.67 -73.97 -13.20
N LEU A 892 -15.62 -74.82 -13.20
CA LEU A 892 -14.56 -74.84 -14.24
C LEU A 892 -14.82 -75.99 -15.26
N PHE A 893 -15.83 -76.79 -15.04
CA PHE A 893 -16.31 -77.89 -15.95
C PHE A 893 -17.68 -77.52 -16.50
#